data_27028fe919296a94fc552094abec5938
#
_entry.id   27028fe919296a94fc552094abec5938
#
_cell.length_a   1.000
_cell.length_b   1.000
_cell.length_c   1.000
_cell.angle_alpha   90.00
_cell.angle_beta   90.00
_cell.angle_gamma   90.00
#
_symmetry.space_group_name_H-M   'P 1'
#
loop_
_entity.id
_entity.type
_entity.pdbx_description
1 polymer ?
#
loop_
_entity_poly.entity_id
_entity_poly.type
_entity_poly.pdbx_seq_one_letter_code
_entity_poly.pdbx_strand_id
1 'polypeptide(L)'
;MEKRFGRYAVAMVMVASCAVSVLAGTPVTLENAGFEKVGKNGYPVGWSRHPNWHGERAGHNGSGGLVFECAEGGRQKHGRPQQEVKLEAGKRYRVSALVKADGLITERNTDAHGLGIYIEGYDASGKWAFGGGPRRFARGNTDWKKVEFITKPVPEGIVRAYIQPWVKKCVSGRAVIDNIYIEEYEMKPVAGLFSDAYRNEACGGKVRFSASLNLDLKANGIADYSAEFTYAGIGGSRVSVPAKPLPGGEATVTLDVSLFASGTNDVTCTLSLNGRAIDSATLRFARLQEPSKRKVRIDSMKRAIVDGKPFFPLGMYFRNRDLNASNLAHYVEGPFNCVMPYAPKGLSEKDIETYRAAGLKVIFDLRYGTTDADGAEAWVRETVARAKDNPALLAWYTNDERPIADIPKLAFRQRLLEEIDPDHPTWSVQDVFSEARQYMGTYDVLGMDPYPIPKKPIGTAISSMRQGLEGTFGSRAVWQVPQAFGWGWLKRKETKGQRAPTQKEMANMTWQAIAGGANGIVYYAFQHLYEKHDDPADAFAPAWARTKAAASEVKKYESVLLSGEEPPPVAGATESVAVRTWRYGGDTYLLAVNCTTNAQTATLTLAERAGAPLAVDFGPAPKIDGGRIEVSLGPIDYVMLRFGGIGDM
;
A
#
# COMPACT_ATOMS: atom_id res chain seq x y z
N MET A 1 15.61 -24.94 -55.06
CA MET A 1 15.03 -25.26 -53.71
C MET A 1 15.16 -24.01 -52.88
N GLU A 2 14.23 -23.08 -53.05
CA GLU A 2 14.21 -21.79 -52.37
C GLU A 2 13.51 -21.92 -51.02
N LYS A 3 14.22 -21.58 -49.94
CA LYS A 3 13.64 -21.43 -48.62
C LYS A 3 13.07 -20.04 -48.42
N ARG A 4 11.75 -19.92 -48.39
CA ARG A 4 11.02 -18.70 -47.99
C ARG A 4 11.24 -18.44 -46.50
N PHE A 5 11.93 -17.34 -46.19
CA PHE A 5 11.94 -16.72 -44.87
C PHE A 5 10.71 -15.82 -44.72
N GLY A 6 9.78 -16.23 -43.87
CA GLY A 6 8.65 -15.38 -43.48
C GLY A 6 9.16 -14.24 -42.58
N ARG A 7 9.01 -13.00 -43.05
CA ARG A 7 9.24 -11.78 -42.27
C ARG A 7 8.05 -11.60 -41.31
N TYR A 8 8.27 -11.82 -40.01
CA TYR A 8 7.38 -11.31 -39.01
C TYR A 8 7.63 -9.81 -38.83
N ALA A 9 6.68 -9.00 -39.26
CA ALA A 9 6.67 -7.58 -38.96
C ALA A 9 6.33 -7.41 -37.47
N VAL A 10 7.32 -7.06 -36.65
CA VAL A 10 7.12 -6.60 -35.30
C VAL A 10 6.54 -5.19 -35.41
N ALA A 11 5.25 -5.06 -35.17
CA ALA A 11 4.59 -3.76 -35.03
C ALA A 11 5.12 -3.12 -33.74
N MET A 12 5.99 -2.12 -33.90
CA MET A 12 6.48 -1.28 -32.83
C MET A 12 5.31 -0.39 -32.38
N VAL A 13 4.59 -0.81 -31.34
CA VAL A 13 3.53 -0.01 -30.71
C VAL A 13 4.21 1.11 -29.94
N MET A 14 4.20 2.31 -30.48
CA MET A 14 4.54 3.51 -29.71
C MET A 14 3.50 3.65 -28.58
N VAL A 15 3.91 3.31 -27.38
CA VAL A 15 3.15 3.60 -26.17
C VAL A 15 3.24 5.10 -25.95
N ALA A 16 2.15 5.82 -26.25
CA ALA A 16 2.03 7.20 -25.86
C ALA A 16 2.14 7.27 -24.33
N SER A 17 3.25 7.80 -23.84
CA SER A 17 3.47 8.04 -22.43
C SER A 17 2.41 9.04 -21.95
N CYS A 18 1.46 8.57 -21.15
CA CYS A 18 0.85 9.46 -20.17
C CYS A 18 1.96 9.85 -19.18
N ALA A 19 2.79 10.80 -19.59
CA ALA A 19 3.60 11.53 -18.64
C ALA A 19 2.60 12.10 -17.62
N VAL A 20 2.72 11.70 -16.37
CA VAL A 20 2.13 12.43 -15.26
C VAL A 20 2.86 13.78 -15.28
N SER A 21 2.36 14.72 -16.07
CA SER A 21 2.78 16.10 -16.00
C SER A 21 2.28 16.61 -14.66
N VAL A 22 3.15 16.56 -13.66
CA VAL A 22 2.93 17.29 -12.41
C VAL A 22 2.88 18.74 -12.84
N LEU A 23 1.72 19.39 -12.70
CA LEU A 23 1.62 20.82 -12.83
C LEU A 23 2.60 21.39 -11.80
N ALA A 24 3.44 22.34 -12.22
CA ALA A 24 4.28 23.08 -11.29
C ALA A 24 3.35 23.82 -10.34
N GLY A 25 3.39 23.47 -9.07
CA GLY A 25 2.54 24.11 -8.06
C GLY A 25 2.99 25.54 -7.80
N THR A 26 2.14 26.31 -7.12
CA THR A 26 2.48 27.69 -6.72
C THR A 26 3.62 27.66 -5.70
N PRO A 27 4.79 28.28 -5.97
CA PRO A 27 5.90 28.31 -5.03
C PRO A 27 5.54 29.09 -3.77
N VAL A 28 5.95 28.58 -2.61
CA VAL A 28 5.92 29.33 -1.35
C VAL A 28 7.25 30.07 -1.18
N THR A 29 7.19 31.38 -1.04
CA THR A 29 8.39 32.21 -0.96
C THR A 29 9.21 31.91 0.29
N LEU A 30 10.50 31.61 0.11
CA LEU A 30 11.49 31.50 1.15
C LEU A 30 12.54 32.59 0.98
N GLU A 31 12.90 33.25 2.07
CA GLU A 31 14.04 34.18 2.05
C GLU A 31 15.34 33.38 2.05
N ASN A 32 16.23 33.66 1.09
CA ASN A 32 17.57 33.09 1.03
C ASN A 32 17.58 31.54 1.09
N ALA A 33 16.74 30.91 0.31
CA ALA A 33 16.55 29.44 0.26
C ALA A 33 17.81 28.67 -0.20
N GLY A 34 18.71 29.33 -0.96
CA GLY A 34 20.01 28.81 -1.40
C GLY A 34 21.18 29.29 -0.51
N PHE A 35 20.92 29.96 0.61
CA PHE A 35 21.92 30.39 1.60
C PHE A 35 23.06 31.29 1.06
N GLU A 36 22.84 31.97 -0.06
CA GLU A 36 23.83 32.84 -0.71
C GLU A 36 24.18 34.09 0.12
N LYS A 37 23.22 34.59 0.90
CA LYS A 37 23.35 35.78 1.71
C LYS A 37 23.72 35.40 3.13
N VAL A 38 24.97 35.66 3.53
CA VAL A 38 25.49 35.43 4.89
C VAL A 38 25.64 36.77 5.57
N GLY A 39 25.08 36.91 6.78
CA GLY A 39 25.21 38.11 7.59
C GLY A 39 26.62 38.29 8.20
N LYS A 40 26.88 39.45 8.77
CA LYS A 40 28.17 39.77 9.45
C LYS A 40 28.55 38.79 10.56
N ASN A 41 27.59 38.05 11.07
CA ASN A 41 27.74 37.03 12.12
C ASN A 41 28.06 35.63 11.59
N GLY A 42 28.31 35.47 10.28
CA GLY A 42 28.54 34.18 9.64
C GLY A 42 27.31 33.27 9.50
N TYR A 43 26.09 33.81 9.67
CA TYR A 43 24.85 33.04 9.61
C TYR A 43 23.99 33.46 8.42
N PRO A 44 23.29 32.53 7.74
CA PRO A 44 22.43 32.88 6.62
C PRO A 44 21.28 33.82 7.02
N VAL A 45 21.10 34.89 6.25
CA VAL A 45 20.03 35.86 6.43
C VAL A 45 18.68 35.17 6.26
N GLY A 46 17.67 35.53 7.06
CA GLY A 46 16.31 34.97 7.00
C GLY A 46 16.13 33.68 7.81
N TRP A 47 17.19 33.10 8.36
CA TRP A 47 17.13 31.85 9.13
C TRP A 47 17.45 32.06 10.60
N SER A 48 16.73 31.39 11.51
CA SER A 48 17.02 31.46 12.95
C SER A 48 18.34 30.76 13.29
N ARG A 49 19.12 31.36 14.23
CA ARG A 49 20.45 30.83 14.62
C ARG A 49 20.35 29.57 15.46
N HIS A 50 21.31 28.68 15.22
CA HIS A 50 21.53 27.51 16.07
C HIS A 50 23.03 27.20 16.17
N PRO A 51 23.55 26.83 17.36
CA PRO A 51 25.00 26.70 17.60
C PRO A 51 25.75 25.70 16.71
N ASN A 52 25.08 24.65 16.26
CA ASN A 52 25.71 23.64 15.41
C ASN A 52 25.65 23.98 13.91
N TRP A 53 25.15 25.16 13.55
CA TRP A 53 24.90 25.53 12.17
C TRP A 53 25.53 26.87 11.83
N HIS A 54 26.09 26.99 10.62
CA HIS A 54 26.63 28.23 10.06
C HIS A 54 26.48 28.27 8.54
N GLY A 55 26.67 29.46 7.95
CA GLY A 55 26.70 29.61 6.50
C GLY A 55 28.14 29.49 5.98
N GLU A 56 28.31 28.78 4.88
CA GLU A 56 29.61 28.60 4.22
C GLU A 56 29.43 28.44 2.71
N ARG A 57 30.46 28.76 1.90
CA ARG A 57 30.49 28.42 0.47
C ARG A 57 30.79 26.93 0.26
N ALA A 58 29.91 26.10 0.75
CA ALA A 58 30.00 24.65 0.72
C ALA A 58 28.73 24.02 0.10
N GLY A 59 27.88 24.84 -0.50
CA GLY A 59 26.66 24.41 -1.18
C GLY A 59 26.93 23.66 -2.49
N HIS A 60 25.88 23.24 -3.15
CA HIS A 60 25.97 22.50 -4.40
C HIS A 60 26.61 23.36 -5.50
N ASN A 61 27.59 22.80 -6.21
CA ASN A 61 28.39 23.52 -7.22
C ASN A 61 29.15 24.78 -6.71
N GLY A 62 29.53 24.80 -5.42
CA GLY A 62 30.26 25.89 -4.81
C GLY A 62 29.45 27.12 -4.45
N SER A 63 28.11 27.00 -4.42
CA SER A 63 27.15 27.98 -3.93
C SER A 63 27.24 28.17 -2.40
N GLY A 64 26.45 29.07 -1.85
CA GLY A 64 26.19 29.14 -0.41
C GLY A 64 25.56 27.85 0.09
N GLY A 65 25.76 27.51 1.34
CA GLY A 65 25.14 26.35 1.98
C GLY A 65 24.97 26.56 3.47
N LEU A 66 23.99 25.92 4.08
CA LEU A 66 23.84 25.87 5.53
C LEU A 66 24.50 24.59 6.04
N VAL A 67 25.58 24.76 6.80
CA VAL A 67 26.46 23.68 7.26
C VAL A 67 26.15 23.35 8.71
N PHE A 68 26.02 22.06 8.97
CA PHE A 68 25.91 21.47 10.30
C PHE A 68 27.23 20.80 10.67
N GLU A 69 27.69 21.04 11.89
CA GLU A 69 28.86 20.36 12.44
C GLU A 69 28.61 19.91 13.89
N CYS A 70 29.07 18.71 14.19
CA CYS A 70 29.07 18.12 15.51
C CYS A 70 30.40 17.40 15.75
N ALA A 71 31.21 17.88 16.71
CA ALA A 71 32.47 17.24 17.06
C ALA A 71 32.25 15.85 17.69
N GLU A 72 33.20 14.97 17.55
CA GLU A 72 33.19 13.66 18.20
C GLU A 72 33.08 13.80 19.73
N GLY A 73 32.17 13.05 20.34
CA GLY A 73 31.82 13.18 21.75
C GLY A 73 30.97 14.40 22.11
N GLY A 74 30.65 15.25 21.11
CA GLY A 74 29.74 16.37 21.26
C GLY A 74 28.30 15.93 21.39
N ARG A 75 27.47 16.73 22.06
CA ARG A 75 26.01 16.54 22.02
C ARG A 75 25.40 17.58 21.11
N GLN A 76 24.57 17.12 20.18
CA GLN A 76 23.72 18.01 19.42
C GLN A 76 22.84 18.82 20.38
N LYS A 77 22.92 20.14 20.32
CA LYS A 77 22.06 21.02 21.10
C LYS A 77 20.63 20.95 20.55
N HIS A 78 19.66 21.07 21.43
CA HIS A 78 18.25 21.14 21.01
C HIS A 78 17.97 22.40 20.19
N GLY A 79 17.10 22.29 19.22
CA GLY A 79 16.71 23.35 18.31
C GLY A 79 17.25 23.15 16.90
N ARG A 80 16.81 23.99 16.01
CA ARG A 80 17.05 23.89 14.56
C ARG A 80 16.97 25.27 13.94
N PRO A 81 17.73 25.56 12.87
CA PRO A 81 17.44 26.71 12.02
C PRO A 81 16.02 26.57 11.47
N GLN A 82 15.29 27.66 11.43
CA GLN A 82 13.93 27.65 10.92
C GLN A 82 13.58 28.98 10.26
N GLN A 83 12.65 28.91 9.34
CA GLN A 83 12.00 30.06 8.72
C GLN A 83 10.49 29.84 8.74
N GLU A 84 9.72 30.88 9.07
CA GLU A 84 8.26 30.81 9.06
C GLU A 84 7.75 30.78 7.61
N VAL A 85 6.75 29.95 7.36
CA VAL A 85 6.10 29.80 6.07
C VAL A 85 4.57 29.89 6.23
N LYS A 86 3.90 30.45 5.22
CA LYS A 86 2.43 30.49 5.18
C LYS A 86 1.91 29.25 4.46
N LEU A 87 1.08 28.48 5.14
CA LEU A 87 0.43 27.29 4.59
C LEU A 87 -1.09 27.46 4.69
N GLU A 88 -1.80 26.97 3.69
CA GLU A 88 -3.27 27.03 3.63
C GLU A 88 -3.88 25.68 4.05
N ALA A 89 -4.93 25.76 4.86
CA ALA A 89 -5.66 24.58 5.32
C ALA A 89 -6.29 23.81 4.15
N GLY A 90 -6.17 22.49 4.17
CA GLY A 90 -6.64 21.58 3.14
C GLY A 90 -5.65 21.34 2.00
N LYS A 91 -4.66 22.23 1.81
CA LYS A 91 -3.63 22.07 0.77
C LYS A 91 -2.52 21.13 1.19
N ARG A 92 -1.85 20.55 0.21
CA ARG A 92 -0.61 19.77 0.38
C ARG A 92 0.56 20.55 -0.19
N TYR A 93 1.75 20.28 0.31
CA TYR A 93 2.97 20.94 -0.15
C TYR A 93 4.03 19.91 -0.48
N ARG A 94 4.73 20.12 -1.61
CA ARG A 94 5.97 19.45 -1.92
C ARG A 94 7.12 20.23 -1.33
N VAL A 95 7.94 19.57 -0.52
CA VAL A 95 9.14 20.16 0.12
C VAL A 95 10.35 19.40 -0.33
N SER A 96 11.38 20.08 -0.79
CA SER A 96 12.64 19.45 -1.21
C SER A 96 13.87 20.28 -0.84
N ALA A 97 15.03 19.61 -0.79
CA ALA A 97 16.32 20.24 -0.60
C ALA A 97 17.44 19.36 -1.20
N LEU A 98 18.58 19.95 -1.50
CA LEU A 98 19.82 19.23 -1.76
C LEU A 98 20.57 19.02 -0.45
N VAL A 99 21.04 17.81 -0.20
CA VAL A 99 21.75 17.44 1.03
C VAL A 99 23.00 16.64 0.73
N LYS A 100 24.05 16.88 1.53
CA LYS A 100 25.31 16.14 1.53
C LYS A 100 25.71 15.81 2.97
N ALA A 101 26.37 14.68 3.20
CA ALA A 101 26.89 14.31 4.51
C ALA A 101 28.30 13.74 4.39
N ASP A 102 29.18 14.18 5.28
CA ASP A 102 30.59 13.78 5.37
C ASP A 102 30.84 13.21 6.77
N GLY A 103 31.02 11.89 6.88
CA GLY A 103 31.23 11.19 8.14
C GLY A 103 30.11 11.38 9.17
N LEU A 104 28.86 11.63 8.75
CA LEU A 104 27.76 11.91 9.66
C LEU A 104 27.31 10.64 10.39
N ILE A 105 27.68 10.51 11.65
CA ILE A 105 27.34 9.40 12.54
C ILE A 105 26.10 9.76 13.34
N THR A 106 25.15 8.84 13.40
CA THR A 106 23.91 8.99 14.17
C THR A 106 23.77 7.89 15.21
N GLU A 107 23.00 8.14 16.29
CA GLU A 107 22.77 7.16 17.38
C GLU A 107 22.29 5.79 16.87
N ARG A 108 21.61 5.77 15.75
CA ARG A 108 21.15 4.55 15.08
C ARG A 108 21.46 4.64 13.59
N ASN A 109 22.00 3.57 13.06
CA ASN A 109 22.27 3.47 11.63
C ASN A 109 20.99 3.07 10.86
N THR A 110 19.98 3.95 10.86
CA THR A 110 18.70 3.75 10.17
C THR A 110 18.39 4.93 9.26
N ASP A 111 17.61 4.72 8.23
CA ASP A 111 17.20 5.74 7.25
C ASP A 111 16.41 6.91 7.89
N ALA A 112 15.85 6.70 9.09
CA ALA A 112 15.12 7.71 9.84
C ALA A 112 16.00 8.71 10.62
N HIS A 113 17.34 8.61 10.51
CA HIS A 113 18.29 9.46 11.22
C HIS A 113 19.31 10.08 10.24
N GLY A 114 19.68 11.33 10.48
CA GLY A 114 20.63 12.09 9.63
C GLY A 114 20.11 13.47 9.27
N LEU A 115 20.67 14.05 8.20
CA LEU A 115 20.25 15.35 7.66
C LEU A 115 19.03 15.20 6.72
N GLY A 116 18.03 16.02 6.96
CA GLY A 116 16.85 16.20 6.12
C GLY A 116 16.21 17.58 6.31
N ILE A 117 15.08 17.77 5.66
CA ILE A 117 14.25 18.97 5.75
C ILE A 117 12.88 18.60 6.33
N TYR A 118 12.37 19.41 7.24
CA TYR A 118 11.07 19.21 7.90
C TYR A 118 10.17 20.42 7.72
N ILE A 119 8.87 20.17 7.81
CA ILE A 119 7.86 21.20 8.01
C ILE A 119 7.08 20.88 9.29
N GLU A 120 6.82 21.87 10.12
CA GLU A 120 6.03 21.73 11.34
C GLU A 120 5.03 22.86 11.46
N GLY A 121 3.82 22.54 11.91
CA GLY A 121 2.73 23.50 12.11
C GLY A 121 2.16 23.42 13.53
N TYR A 122 1.75 24.58 14.05
CA TYR A 122 1.29 24.76 15.41
C TYR A 122 -0.07 25.44 15.43
N ASP A 123 -0.93 25.02 16.34
CA ASP A 123 -2.24 25.63 16.58
C ASP A 123 -2.14 26.94 17.37
N ALA A 124 -3.27 27.59 17.61
CA ALA A 124 -3.35 28.85 18.36
C ALA A 124 -2.85 28.73 19.82
N SER A 125 -2.83 27.53 20.39
CA SER A 125 -2.27 27.27 21.74
C SER A 125 -0.74 27.08 21.73
N GLY A 126 -0.14 27.06 20.54
CA GLY A 126 1.29 26.76 20.36
C GLY A 126 1.61 25.26 20.41
N LYS A 127 0.62 24.39 20.39
CA LYS A 127 0.80 22.94 20.35
C LYS A 127 1.06 22.48 18.92
N TRP A 128 2.01 21.55 18.77
CA TRP A 128 2.27 20.90 17.51
C TRP A 128 1.03 20.12 17.03
N ALA A 129 0.55 20.38 15.83
CA ALA A 129 -0.65 19.78 15.27
C ALA A 129 -0.46 19.27 13.83
N PHE A 130 0.66 19.64 13.17
CA PHE A 130 0.94 19.26 11.80
C PHE A 130 2.45 19.13 11.58
N GLY A 131 2.87 18.24 10.71
CA GLY A 131 4.27 18.17 10.30
C GLY A 131 4.63 16.92 9.51
N GLY A 132 5.81 16.98 8.87
CA GLY A 132 6.35 15.90 8.10
C GLY A 132 7.78 16.17 7.64
N GLY A 133 8.40 15.12 7.10
CA GLY A 133 9.74 15.16 6.55
C GLY A 133 10.02 13.93 5.70
N PRO A 134 11.18 13.85 5.04
CA PRO A 134 11.53 12.73 4.20
C PRO A 134 11.66 11.45 5.03
N ARG A 135 11.33 10.31 4.45
CA ARG A 135 11.52 9.00 5.10
C ARG A 135 13.00 8.59 5.17
N ARG A 136 13.84 9.14 4.30
CA ARG A 136 15.28 8.84 4.21
C ARG A 136 16.11 10.10 4.34
N PHE A 137 17.04 10.07 5.27
CA PHE A 137 17.96 11.15 5.58
C PHE A 137 19.35 10.89 4.98
N ALA A 138 20.13 11.97 4.78
CA ALA A 138 21.55 11.84 4.47
C ALA A 138 22.35 11.51 5.73
N ARG A 139 23.26 10.53 5.65
CA ARG A 139 24.09 10.06 6.76
C ARG A 139 25.35 9.38 6.24
N GLY A 140 26.32 9.13 7.13
CA GLY A 140 27.60 8.57 6.73
C GLY A 140 28.29 9.49 5.73
N ASN A 141 28.82 8.91 4.67
CA ASN A 141 29.30 9.62 3.49
C ASN A 141 28.23 9.56 2.42
N THR A 142 27.48 10.64 2.25
CA THR A 142 26.43 10.77 1.24
C THR A 142 26.78 11.97 0.37
N ASP A 143 27.01 11.74 -0.92
CA ASP A 143 27.20 12.83 -1.88
C ASP A 143 25.88 13.56 -2.15
N TRP A 144 25.94 14.70 -2.85
CA TRP A 144 24.77 15.53 -3.12
C TRP A 144 23.60 14.72 -3.65
N LYS A 145 22.52 14.75 -2.92
CA LYS A 145 21.25 14.17 -3.35
C LYS A 145 20.06 15.05 -3.00
N LYS A 146 19.03 14.99 -3.80
CA LYS A 146 17.73 15.59 -3.48
C LYS A 146 17.03 14.74 -2.43
N VAL A 147 16.56 15.38 -1.35
CA VAL A 147 15.55 14.82 -0.43
C VAL A 147 14.24 15.53 -0.69
N GLU A 148 13.16 14.78 -0.70
CA GLU A 148 11.84 15.30 -1.04
C GLU A 148 10.74 14.57 -0.27
N PHE A 149 9.67 15.28 0.07
CA PHE A 149 8.43 14.70 0.57
C PHE A 149 7.22 15.57 0.21
N ILE A 150 6.04 14.96 0.25
CA ILE A 150 4.76 15.66 0.12
C ILE A 150 4.05 15.58 1.46
N THR A 151 3.55 16.72 1.94
CA THR A 151 2.83 16.78 3.22
C THR A 151 1.48 16.07 3.12
N LYS A 152 0.92 15.68 4.27
CA LYS A 152 -0.53 15.48 4.38
C LYS A 152 -1.25 16.82 4.14
N PRO A 153 -2.57 16.82 3.89
CA PRO A 153 -3.32 18.08 3.88
C PRO A 153 -3.10 18.85 5.18
N VAL A 154 -2.84 20.13 5.08
CA VAL A 154 -2.68 21.00 6.27
C VAL A 154 -4.01 21.02 7.03
N PRO A 155 -4.06 20.68 8.33
CA PRO A 155 -5.28 20.74 9.12
C PRO A 155 -5.78 22.18 9.28
N GLU A 156 -7.06 22.32 9.52
CA GLU A 156 -7.61 23.61 9.97
C GLU A 156 -7.06 23.98 11.36
N GLY A 157 -6.95 25.28 11.65
CA GLY A 157 -6.45 25.76 12.93
C GLY A 157 -4.92 25.85 13.04
N ILE A 158 -4.16 25.54 12.00
CA ILE A 158 -2.72 25.85 11.96
C ILE A 158 -2.54 27.36 11.79
N VAL A 159 -1.93 28.02 12.79
CA VAL A 159 -1.69 29.47 12.80
C VAL A 159 -0.24 29.83 12.51
N ARG A 160 0.71 28.92 12.75
CA ARG A 160 2.13 29.09 12.44
C ARG A 160 2.68 27.81 11.84
N ALA A 161 3.52 27.93 10.82
CA ALA A 161 4.27 26.83 10.26
C ALA A 161 5.72 27.22 10.01
N TYR A 162 6.63 26.28 10.16
CA TYR A 162 8.08 26.48 9.99
C TYR A 162 8.66 25.42 9.09
N ILE A 163 9.52 25.84 8.17
CA ILE A 163 10.41 24.94 7.44
C ILE A 163 11.77 24.88 8.17
N GLN A 164 12.33 23.69 8.34
CA GLN A 164 13.43 23.45 9.24
C GLN A 164 14.43 22.42 8.67
N PRO A 165 15.67 22.78 8.35
CA PRO A 165 16.79 21.85 8.27
C PRO A 165 16.97 21.11 9.60
N TRP A 166 17.07 19.80 9.55
CA TRP A 166 17.22 19.01 10.77
C TRP A 166 18.21 17.86 10.59
N VAL A 167 19.23 17.84 11.44
CA VAL A 167 20.04 16.64 11.64
C VAL A 167 19.51 15.89 12.85
N LYS A 168 18.94 14.74 12.61
CA LYS A 168 18.25 13.96 13.64
C LYS A 168 19.20 12.94 14.27
N LYS A 169 19.34 13.02 15.61
CA LYS A 169 20.09 12.03 16.38
C LYS A 169 21.58 11.93 15.99
N CYS A 170 22.25 13.05 15.73
CA CYS A 170 23.67 13.12 15.44
C CYS A 170 24.55 12.78 16.67
N VAL A 171 25.62 12.05 16.42
CA VAL A 171 26.71 11.77 17.36
C VAL A 171 27.94 12.58 16.98
N SER A 172 28.31 12.61 15.70
CA SER A 172 29.45 13.39 15.16
C SER A 172 29.30 13.54 13.64
N GLY A 173 30.09 14.42 13.05
CA GLY A 173 30.26 14.59 11.62
C GLY A 173 29.72 15.91 11.07
N ARG A 174 29.83 16.06 9.75
CA ARG A 174 29.45 17.25 9.00
C ARG A 174 28.35 16.96 7.99
N ALA A 175 27.48 17.94 7.78
CA ALA A 175 26.43 17.82 6.75
C ALA A 175 26.11 19.20 6.18
N VAL A 176 25.69 19.26 4.93
CA VAL A 176 25.35 20.50 4.21
C VAL A 176 23.98 20.35 3.58
N ILE A 177 23.18 21.40 3.71
CA ILE A 177 21.89 21.53 3.02
C ILE A 177 21.90 22.80 2.16
N ASP A 178 21.30 22.70 0.99
CA ASP A 178 21.21 23.77 0.00
C ASP A 178 19.92 23.68 -0.80
N ASN A 179 19.56 24.77 -1.50
CA ASN A 179 18.44 24.84 -2.44
C ASN A 179 17.12 24.27 -1.85
N ILE A 180 16.71 24.81 -0.70
CA ILE A 180 15.40 24.46 -0.12
C ILE A 180 14.29 25.03 -1.00
N TYR A 181 13.34 24.17 -1.34
CA TYR A 181 12.20 24.54 -2.18
C TYR A 181 10.91 24.00 -1.59
N ILE A 182 9.87 24.83 -1.61
CA ILE A 182 8.51 24.48 -1.21
C ILE A 182 7.52 25.03 -2.24
N GLU A 183 6.59 24.19 -2.67
CA GLU A 183 5.50 24.56 -3.58
C GLU A 183 4.20 23.90 -3.14
N GLU A 184 3.07 24.50 -3.47
CA GLU A 184 1.78 23.84 -3.35
C GLU A 184 1.77 22.60 -4.25
N TYR A 185 1.36 21.45 -3.70
CA TYR A 185 1.20 20.22 -4.46
C TYR A 185 -0.23 20.11 -4.96
N GLU A 186 -0.43 20.54 -6.20
CA GLU A 186 -1.72 20.45 -6.85
C GLU A 186 -2.01 19.01 -7.32
N MET A 187 -3.15 18.49 -6.93
CA MET A 187 -3.66 17.23 -7.43
C MET A 187 -4.56 17.50 -8.65
N LYS A 188 -4.36 16.74 -9.74
CA LYS A 188 -5.23 16.86 -10.91
C LYS A 188 -6.69 16.60 -10.53
N PRO A 189 -7.65 17.34 -11.05
CA PRO A 189 -9.07 17.10 -10.81
C PRO A 189 -9.50 15.67 -11.14
N VAL A 190 -9.01 15.07 -12.23
CA VAL A 190 -9.11 13.65 -12.51
C VAL A 190 -7.76 12.99 -12.27
N ALA A 191 -7.57 12.44 -11.08
CA ALA A 191 -6.30 11.82 -10.68
C ALA A 191 -5.97 10.56 -11.51
N GLY A 192 -6.99 9.86 -11.98
CA GLY A 192 -6.85 8.69 -12.84
C GLY A 192 -8.17 8.00 -13.15
N LEU A 193 -8.14 7.14 -14.15
CA LEU A 193 -9.25 6.27 -14.53
C LEU A 193 -8.79 4.82 -14.44
N PHE A 194 -9.58 3.96 -13.81
CA PHE A 194 -9.24 2.58 -13.50
C PHE A 194 -10.40 1.66 -13.86
N SER A 195 -10.10 0.41 -14.20
CA SER A 195 -11.11 -0.65 -14.29
C SER A 195 -10.96 -1.65 -13.14
N ASP A 196 -12.00 -2.40 -12.84
CA ASP A 196 -11.94 -3.53 -11.92
C ASP A 196 -11.48 -4.83 -12.59
N ALA A 197 -11.27 -4.81 -13.90
CA ALA A 197 -10.67 -5.90 -14.65
C ALA A 197 -9.15 -5.95 -14.44
N TYR A 198 -8.61 -7.13 -14.20
CA TYR A 198 -7.16 -7.33 -14.03
C TYR A 198 -6.42 -6.85 -15.29
N ARG A 199 -5.44 -5.95 -15.08
CA ARG A 199 -4.66 -5.31 -16.15
C ARG A 199 -5.51 -4.70 -17.27
N ASN A 200 -6.71 -4.23 -16.92
CA ASN A 200 -7.65 -3.59 -17.82
C ASN A 200 -8.04 -4.46 -19.04
N GLU A 201 -8.19 -5.76 -18.84
CA GLU A 201 -8.59 -6.68 -19.91
C GLU A 201 -9.68 -7.66 -19.45
N ALA A 202 -10.63 -7.95 -20.32
CA ALA A 202 -11.67 -8.95 -20.09
C ALA A 202 -12.16 -9.57 -21.40
N CYS A 203 -12.63 -10.83 -21.35
CA CYS A 203 -13.20 -11.52 -22.51
C CYS A 203 -14.74 -11.53 -22.53
N GLY A 204 -15.39 -11.01 -21.47
CA GLY A 204 -16.85 -10.95 -21.37
C GLY A 204 -17.29 -10.47 -19.99
N GLY A 205 -18.62 -10.46 -19.80
CA GLY A 205 -19.24 -9.98 -18.57
C GLY A 205 -19.27 -8.45 -18.49
N LYS A 206 -19.38 -7.94 -17.26
CA LYS A 206 -19.44 -6.51 -16.98
C LYS A 206 -18.14 -6.04 -16.34
N VAL A 207 -17.68 -4.86 -16.73
CA VAL A 207 -16.50 -4.18 -16.16
C VAL A 207 -16.94 -2.83 -15.63
N ARG A 208 -16.52 -2.54 -14.38
CA ARG A 208 -16.72 -1.24 -13.76
C ARG A 208 -15.49 -0.37 -14.01
N PHE A 209 -15.74 0.83 -14.53
CA PHE A 209 -14.75 1.89 -14.69
C PHE A 209 -14.97 2.95 -13.61
N SER A 210 -13.93 3.28 -12.86
CA SER A 210 -13.96 4.25 -11.76
C SER A 210 -12.95 5.35 -12.00
N ALA A 211 -13.42 6.59 -12.03
CA ALA A 211 -12.56 7.76 -12.05
C ALA A 211 -12.29 8.23 -10.63
N SER A 212 -11.01 8.43 -10.30
CA SER A 212 -10.56 9.04 -9.05
C SER A 212 -10.55 10.56 -9.22
N LEU A 213 -11.35 11.27 -8.44
CA LEU A 213 -11.58 12.70 -8.58
C LEU A 213 -11.08 13.45 -7.34
N ASN A 214 -10.45 14.60 -7.55
CA ASN A 214 -10.10 15.57 -6.52
C ASN A 214 -11.05 16.77 -6.66
N LEU A 215 -12.15 16.76 -5.91
CA LEU A 215 -13.19 17.78 -5.96
C LEU A 215 -12.93 18.84 -4.89
N ASP A 216 -12.98 20.11 -5.26
CA ASP A 216 -12.95 21.22 -4.30
C ASP A 216 -14.38 21.49 -3.79
N LEU A 217 -14.83 20.69 -2.84
CA LEU A 217 -16.16 20.81 -2.23
C LEU A 217 -16.26 21.94 -1.21
N LYS A 218 -15.15 22.67 -0.92
CA LYS A 218 -15.20 23.91 -0.13
C LYS A 218 -15.61 25.09 -0.97
N ALA A 219 -15.14 25.15 -2.21
CA ALA A 219 -15.46 26.24 -3.13
C ALA A 219 -16.72 25.99 -3.96
N ASN A 220 -17.12 24.73 -4.19
CA ASN A 220 -18.20 24.34 -5.09
C ASN A 220 -19.11 23.28 -4.45
N GLY A 221 -20.38 23.27 -4.82
CA GLY A 221 -21.29 22.18 -4.44
C GLY A 221 -21.03 20.91 -5.24
N ILE A 222 -21.33 19.73 -4.67
CA ILE A 222 -21.23 18.46 -5.41
C ILE A 222 -22.12 18.44 -6.66
N ALA A 223 -23.25 19.15 -6.65
CA ALA A 223 -24.17 19.26 -7.77
C ALA A 223 -23.62 20.05 -8.96
N ASP A 224 -22.59 20.89 -8.73
CA ASP A 224 -21.93 21.67 -9.78
C ASP A 224 -20.99 20.80 -10.64
N TYR A 225 -20.65 19.61 -10.14
CA TYR A 225 -19.81 18.67 -10.85
C TYR A 225 -20.63 17.62 -11.63
N SER A 226 -20.16 17.30 -12.83
CA SER A 226 -20.65 16.18 -13.63
C SER A 226 -19.48 15.42 -14.25
N ALA A 227 -19.63 14.12 -14.45
CA ALA A 227 -18.67 13.28 -15.14
C ALA A 227 -19.32 12.57 -16.32
N GLU A 228 -18.56 12.40 -17.39
CA GLU A 228 -18.99 11.70 -18.58
C GLU A 228 -17.93 10.70 -19.02
N PHE A 229 -18.34 9.45 -19.22
CA PHE A 229 -17.49 8.41 -19.75
C PHE A 229 -17.74 8.23 -21.23
N THR A 230 -16.70 8.28 -22.05
CA THR A 230 -16.81 8.12 -23.50
C THR A 230 -15.90 7.00 -23.98
N TYR A 231 -16.38 6.24 -24.97
CA TYR A 231 -15.62 5.18 -25.65
C TYR A 231 -16.11 5.00 -27.08
N ALA A 232 -15.33 4.34 -27.92
CA ALA A 232 -15.76 3.92 -29.24
C ALA A 232 -16.56 2.61 -29.11
N GLY A 233 -17.84 2.64 -29.45
CA GLY A 233 -18.69 1.44 -29.54
C GLY A 233 -18.36 0.59 -30.76
N ILE A 234 -19.04 -0.54 -30.89
CA ILE A 234 -18.96 -1.40 -32.08
C ILE A 234 -19.37 -0.56 -33.31
N GLY A 235 -18.54 -0.61 -34.36
CA GLY A 235 -18.73 0.23 -35.54
C GLY A 235 -18.11 1.63 -35.47
N GLY A 236 -17.40 1.94 -34.37
CA GLY A 236 -16.61 3.18 -34.24
C GLY A 236 -17.42 4.41 -33.83
N SER A 237 -18.70 4.29 -33.54
CA SER A 237 -19.51 5.39 -33.04
C SER A 237 -19.09 5.75 -31.60
N ARG A 238 -18.97 7.06 -31.33
CA ARG A 238 -18.70 7.55 -29.96
C ARG A 238 -19.94 7.32 -29.07
N VAL A 239 -19.74 6.60 -27.99
CA VAL A 239 -20.75 6.38 -26.96
C VAL A 239 -20.41 7.23 -25.75
N SER A 240 -21.41 7.87 -25.15
CA SER A 240 -21.29 8.75 -23.99
C SER A 240 -22.21 8.27 -22.88
N VAL A 241 -21.65 8.06 -21.69
CA VAL A 241 -22.40 7.59 -20.52
C VAL A 241 -22.18 8.57 -19.37
N PRO A 242 -23.23 9.29 -18.94
CA PRO A 242 -23.10 10.22 -17.82
C PRO A 242 -22.96 9.47 -16.49
N ALA A 243 -22.18 10.05 -15.57
CA ALA A 243 -22.05 9.58 -14.19
C ALA A 243 -22.10 10.76 -13.22
N LYS A 244 -22.62 10.51 -12.03
CA LYS A 244 -22.63 11.52 -10.96
C LYS A 244 -21.41 11.33 -10.07
N PRO A 245 -20.56 12.37 -9.90
CA PRO A 245 -19.49 12.34 -8.90
C PRO A 245 -20.07 12.19 -7.49
N LEU A 246 -19.41 11.36 -6.68
CA LEU A 246 -19.72 11.21 -5.26
C LEU A 246 -18.85 12.15 -4.41
N PRO A 247 -19.32 12.58 -3.23
CA PRO A 247 -18.53 13.44 -2.32
C PRO A 247 -17.17 12.83 -1.94
N GLY A 248 -17.08 11.49 -1.91
CA GLY A 248 -15.83 10.76 -1.73
C GLY A 248 -14.84 10.89 -2.89
N GLY A 249 -15.17 11.62 -3.97
CA GLY A 249 -14.29 11.83 -5.12
C GLY A 249 -14.23 10.61 -6.05
N GLU A 250 -15.35 9.99 -6.32
CA GLU A 250 -15.50 8.88 -7.27
C GLU A 250 -16.62 9.17 -8.27
N ALA A 251 -16.40 8.80 -9.52
CA ALA A 251 -17.46 8.64 -10.51
C ALA A 251 -17.29 7.30 -11.21
N THR A 252 -18.37 6.52 -11.36
CA THR A 252 -18.31 5.16 -11.89
C THR A 252 -19.36 4.89 -12.95
N VAL A 253 -19.02 4.00 -13.90
CA VAL A 253 -19.95 3.36 -14.81
C VAL A 253 -19.62 1.87 -14.88
N THR A 254 -20.65 1.05 -15.09
CA THR A 254 -20.47 -0.38 -15.35
C THR A 254 -20.95 -0.68 -16.76
N LEU A 255 -20.05 -1.20 -17.59
CA LEU A 255 -20.28 -1.46 -19.01
C LEU A 255 -20.16 -2.95 -19.30
N ASP A 256 -21.00 -3.45 -20.21
CA ASP A 256 -20.85 -4.81 -20.72
C ASP A 256 -19.67 -4.85 -21.70
N VAL A 257 -18.80 -5.86 -21.56
CA VAL A 257 -17.61 -6.03 -22.40
C VAL A 257 -17.98 -6.22 -23.88
N SER A 258 -19.17 -6.73 -24.17
CA SER A 258 -19.66 -6.89 -25.54
C SER A 258 -19.85 -5.56 -26.29
N LEU A 259 -19.97 -4.43 -25.58
CA LEU A 259 -20.11 -3.11 -26.18
C LEU A 259 -18.81 -2.58 -26.84
N PHE A 260 -17.66 -3.15 -26.51
CA PHE A 260 -16.38 -2.76 -27.04
C PHE A 260 -16.00 -3.55 -28.30
N ALA A 261 -15.24 -2.95 -29.21
CA ALA A 261 -14.61 -3.68 -30.29
C ALA A 261 -13.57 -4.69 -29.76
N SER A 262 -13.33 -5.77 -30.50
CA SER A 262 -12.25 -6.71 -30.13
C SER A 262 -10.88 -6.01 -30.18
N GLY A 263 -10.04 -6.29 -29.19
CA GLY A 263 -8.74 -5.64 -29.02
C GLY A 263 -8.81 -4.39 -28.12
N THR A 264 -7.93 -3.44 -28.36
CA THR A 264 -7.74 -2.26 -27.49
C THR A 264 -8.76 -1.16 -27.77
N ASN A 265 -9.34 -0.63 -26.71
CA ASN A 265 -10.31 0.47 -26.73
C ASN A 265 -9.89 1.54 -25.72
N ASP A 266 -10.06 2.80 -26.07
CA ASP A 266 -9.83 3.91 -25.17
C ASP A 266 -11.16 4.28 -24.48
N VAL A 267 -11.15 4.28 -23.14
CA VAL A 267 -12.25 4.79 -22.31
C VAL A 267 -11.78 6.09 -21.67
N THR A 268 -12.51 7.17 -21.85
CA THR A 268 -12.15 8.48 -21.30
C THR A 268 -13.23 8.95 -20.33
N CYS A 269 -12.83 9.38 -19.13
CA CYS A 269 -13.68 10.12 -18.20
C CYS A 269 -13.33 11.60 -18.28
N THR A 270 -14.32 12.45 -18.54
CA THR A 270 -14.21 13.91 -18.52
C THR A 270 -14.98 14.44 -17.32
N LEU A 271 -14.34 15.21 -16.45
CA LEU A 271 -14.94 15.93 -15.34
C LEU A 271 -15.28 17.37 -15.77
N SER A 272 -16.50 17.79 -15.47
CA SER A 272 -16.96 19.14 -15.74
C SER A 272 -17.41 19.83 -14.45
N LEU A 273 -17.21 21.13 -14.35
CA LEU A 273 -17.70 22.03 -13.31
C LEU A 273 -18.59 23.09 -13.96
N ASN A 274 -19.83 23.22 -13.51
CA ASN A 274 -20.84 24.15 -14.08
C ASN A 274 -20.97 23.99 -15.61
N GLY A 275 -20.96 22.74 -16.12
CA GLY A 275 -21.07 22.42 -17.53
C GLY A 275 -19.81 22.63 -18.36
N ARG A 276 -18.71 23.15 -17.79
CA ARG A 276 -17.43 23.33 -18.45
C ARG A 276 -16.48 22.19 -18.10
N ALA A 277 -15.92 21.51 -19.09
CA ALA A 277 -14.88 20.50 -18.85
C ALA A 277 -13.64 21.13 -18.20
N ILE A 278 -13.17 20.52 -17.10
CA ILE A 278 -12.01 21.00 -16.33
C ILE A 278 -10.82 20.06 -16.40
N ASP A 279 -11.06 18.76 -16.57
CA ASP A 279 -9.98 17.76 -16.71
C ASP A 279 -10.52 16.45 -17.27
N SER A 280 -9.63 15.56 -17.74
CA SER A 280 -9.98 14.23 -18.20
C SER A 280 -8.85 13.23 -18.02
N ALA A 281 -9.20 11.94 -17.94
CA ALA A 281 -8.25 10.83 -17.97
C ALA A 281 -8.74 9.74 -18.93
N THR A 282 -7.80 9.09 -19.61
CA THR A 282 -8.09 7.98 -20.53
C THR A 282 -7.42 6.70 -20.04
N LEU A 283 -8.17 5.60 -20.10
CA LEU A 283 -7.71 4.25 -19.81
C LEU A 283 -7.79 3.41 -21.06
N ARG A 284 -6.73 2.67 -21.37
CA ARG A 284 -6.77 1.61 -22.39
C ARG A 284 -7.35 0.34 -21.78
N PHE A 285 -8.44 -0.14 -22.37
CA PHE A 285 -9.12 -1.37 -22.03
C PHE A 285 -9.08 -2.34 -23.20
N ALA A 286 -8.72 -3.60 -22.94
CA ALA A 286 -8.66 -4.63 -23.97
C ALA A 286 -9.84 -5.61 -23.83
N ARG A 287 -10.68 -5.70 -24.89
CA ARG A 287 -11.61 -6.81 -25.05
C ARG A 287 -10.87 -7.99 -25.67
N LEU A 288 -10.68 -9.06 -24.88
CA LEU A 288 -10.09 -10.31 -25.33
C LEU A 288 -11.15 -11.18 -26.02
N GLN A 289 -10.73 -12.03 -26.96
CA GLN A 289 -11.59 -13.04 -27.59
C GLN A 289 -11.73 -14.29 -26.69
N GLU A 290 -10.70 -14.61 -25.92
CA GLU A 290 -10.65 -15.74 -25.00
C GLU A 290 -10.15 -15.29 -23.63
N PRO A 291 -10.46 -16.04 -22.55
CA PRO A 291 -9.91 -15.78 -21.24
C PRO A 291 -8.37 -15.74 -21.26
N SER A 292 -7.79 -14.83 -20.49
CA SER A 292 -6.34 -14.71 -20.35
C SER A 292 -5.71 -16.04 -19.86
N LYS A 293 -4.64 -16.48 -20.53
CA LYS A 293 -3.89 -17.71 -20.23
C LYS A 293 -2.64 -17.44 -19.38
N ARG A 294 -2.56 -16.30 -18.69
CA ARG A 294 -1.42 -15.95 -17.82
C ARG A 294 -1.19 -17.01 -16.75
N LYS A 295 0.07 -17.25 -16.39
CA LYS A 295 0.48 -18.21 -15.34
C LYS A 295 -0.15 -17.87 -14.00
N VAL A 296 -0.14 -16.58 -13.64
CA VAL A 296 -0.82 -16.04 -12.45
C VAL A 296 -1.63 -14.80 -12.85
N ARG A 297 -2.87 -14.75 -12.47
CA ARG A 297 -3.76 -13.60 -12.71
C ARG A 297 -4.74 -13.40 -11.55
N ILE A 298 -5.36 -12.25 -11.51
CA ILE A 298 -6.46 -11.95 -10.59
C ILE A 298 -7.78 -12.02 -11.37
N ASP A 299 -8.75 -12.79 -10.88
CA ASP A 299 -10.06 -12.90 -11.52
C ASP A 299 -11.03 -11.79 -11.08
N SER A 300 -12.26 -11.80 -11.63
CA SER A 300 -13.30 -10.82 -11.28
C SER A 300 -13.72 -10.87 -9.81
N MET A 301 -13.58 -12.00 -9.14
CA MET A 301 -13.82 -12.18 -7.71
C MET A 301 -12.60 -11.83 -6.84
N LYS A 302 -11.55 -11.28 -7.44
CA LYS A 302 -10.29 -10.86 -6.80
C LYS A 302 -9.48 -12.03 -6.24
N ARG A 303 -9.73 -13.27 -6.68
CA ARG A 303 -8.93 -14.44 -6.33
C ARG A 303 -7.67 -14.48 -7.20
N ALA A 304 -6.55 -14.90 -6.63
CA ALA A 304 -5.42 -15.31 -7.45
C ALA A 304 -5.76 -16.63 -8.16
N ILE A 305 -5.48 -16.68 -9.45
CA ILE A 305 -5.60 -17.90 -10.27
C ILE A 305 -4.18 -18.27 -10.68
N VAL A 306 -3.68 -19.39 -10.19
CA VAL A 306 -2.34 -19.91 -10.43
C VAL A 306 -2.46 -21.17 -11.27
N ASP A 307 -1.82 -21.20 -12.44
CA ASP A 307 -1.90 -22.33 -13.36
C ASP A 307 -3.36 -22.78 -13.63
N GLY A 308 -4.27 -21.80 -13.76
CA GLY A 308 -5.69 -22.02 -14.04
C GLY A 308 -6.55 -22.39 -12.82
N LYS A 309 -5.99 -22.51 -11.62
CA LYS A 309 -6.71 -22.87 -10.38
C LYS A 309 -6.76 -21.73 -9.38
N PRO A 310 -7.90 -21.54 -8.67
CA PRO A 310 -7.96 -20.60 -7.56
C PRO A 310 -6.92 -20.90 -6.48
N PHE A 311 -6.26 -19.86 -5.97
CA PHE A 311 -5.19 -19.95 -5.00
C PHE A 311 -5.37 -18.84 -3.94
N PHE A 312 -5.39 -19.21 -2.66
CA PHE A 312 -5.41 -18.26 -1.56
C PHE A 312 -3.99 -18.12 -1.02
N PRO A 313 -3.26 -17.02 -1.29
CA PRO A 313 -1.94 -16.81 -0.72
C PRO A 313 -2.02 -16.83 0.80
N LEU A 314 -1.42 -17.83 1.42
CA LEU A 314 -1.29 -17.96 2.86
C LEU A 314 0.19 -18.19 3.18
N GLY A 315 0.86 -17.17 3.71
CA GLY A 315 2.30 -17.21 3.90
C GLY A 315 2.82 -16.26 4.96
N MET A 316 4.12 -16.12 4.99
CA MET A 316 4.82 -15.17 5.86
C MET A 316 5.99 -14.51 5.13
N TYR A 317 6.38 -13.33 5.62
CA TYR A 317 7.69 -12.77 5.33
C TYR A 317 8.77 -13.64 5.97
N PHE A 318 9.82 -13.90 5.20
CA PHE A 318 10.96 -14.72 5.60
C PHE A 318 12.26 -14.00 5.22
N ARG A 319 13.16 -13.77 6.15
CA ARG A 319 14.43 -13.11 5.85
C ARG A 319 15.37 -14.08 5.10
N ASN A 320 15.57 -13.88 3.81
CA ASN A 320 16.26 -14.84 2.94
C ASN A 320 17.68 -15.22 3.41
N ARG A 321 18.41 -14.31 4.05
CA ARG A 321 19.74 -14.65 4.62
C ARG A 321 19.71 -15.68 5.74
N ASP A 322 18.53 -15.96 6.30
CA ASP A 322 18.31 -16.97 7.33
C ASP A 322 17.83 -18.31 6.71
N LEU A 323 17.77 -18.39 5.38
CA LEU A 323 17.39 -19.62 4.68
C LEU A 323 18.44 -20.71 4.92
N ASN A 324 18.02 -21.78 5.59
CA ASN A 324 18.78 -22.99 5.85
C ASN A 324 17.79 -24.16 6.04
N ALA A 325 18.29 -25.38 6.05
CA ALA A 325 17.45 -26.58 6.13
C ALA A 325 16.55 -26.61 7.38
N SER A 326 17.05 -26.17 8.54
CA SER A 326 16.28 -26.16 9.79
C SER A 326 15.14 -25.13 9.74
N ASN A 327 15.42 -23.89 9.34
CA ASN A 327 14.42 -22.83 9.28
C ASN A 327 13.35 -23.13 8.21
N LEU A 328 13.76 -23.72 7.08
CA LEU A 328 12.83 -24.14 6.05
C LEU A 328 11.95 -25.30 6.53
N ALA A 329 12.53 -26.30 7.22
CA ALA A 329 11.78 -27.42 7.80
C ALA A 329 10.71 -26.89 8.77
N HIS A 330 11.05 -25.96 9.66
CA HIS A 330 10.05 -25.32 10.53
C HIS A 330 8.98 -24.59 9.73
N TYR A 331 9.35 -23.85 8.68
CA TYR A 331 8.37 -23.10 7.89
C TYR A 331 7.33 -24.02 7.23
N VAL A 332 7.77 -25.13 6.66
CA VAL A 332 6.88 -26.09 5.96
C VAL A 332 6.06 -26.96 6.91
N GLU A 333 6.36 -26.98 8.22
CA GLU A 333 5.45 -27.53 9.23
C GLU A 333 4.15 -26.73 9.37
N GLY A 334 4.15 -25.45 8.94
CA GLY A 334 2.98 -24.59 8.95
C GLY A 334 2.05 -24.86 7.76
N PRO A 335 0.83 -24.31 7.81
CA PRO A 335 -0.17 -24.49 6.75
C PRO A 335 0.07 -23.58 5.53
N PHE A 336 1.29 -23.09 5.36
CA PHE A 336 1.64 -22.06 4.37
C PHE A 336 1.85 -22.68 2.98
N ASN A 337 1.36 -21.99 1.96
CA ASN A 337 1.50 -22.35 0.55
C ASN A 337 2.36 -21.36 -0.24
N CYS A 338 2.75 -20.24 0.37
CA CYS A 338 3.67 -19.28 -0.23
C CYS A 338 4.60 -18.67 0.81
N VAL A 339 5.66 -18.02 0.33
CA VAL A 339 6.63 -17.28 1.14
C VAL A 339 6.96 -15.95 0.46
N MET A 340 7.18 -14.91 1.27
CA MET A 340 7.75 -13.64 0.82
C MET A 340 9.19 -13.52 1.35
N PRO A 341 10.20 -13.94 0.56
CA PRO A 341 11.59 -13.84 0.96
C PRO A 341 12.05 -12.38 0.98
N TYR A 342 12.40 -11.87 2.15
CA TYR A 342 12.94 -10.51 2.31
C TYR A 342 14.40 -10.49 1.83
N ALA A 343 14.58 -10.16 0.55
CA ALA A 343 15.86 -10.20 -0.15
C ALA A 343 16.05 -8.93 -0.99
N PRO A 344 16.41 -7.77 -0.39
CA PRO A 344 16.44 -6.48 -1.08
C PRO A 344 17.32 -6.42 -2.34
N LYS A 345 18.29 -7.33 -2.46
CA LYS A 345 19.15 -7.47 -3.66
C LYS A 345 18.68 -8.57 -4.62
N GLY A 346 17.45 -9.09 -4.41
CA GLY A 346 16.89 -10.20 -5.17
C GLY A 346 17.29 -11.58 -4.64
N LEU A 347 16.67 -12.61 -5.20
CA LEU A 347 16.92 -14.01 -4.88
C LEU A 347 17.86 -14.63 -5.92
N SER A 348 18.69 -15.58 -5.49
CA SER A 348 19.39 -16.45 -6.41
C SER A 348 18.44 -17.52 -6.99
N GLU A 349 18.81 -18.13 -8.13
CA GLU A 349 18.06 -19.26 -8.69
C GLU A 349 17.99 -20.42 -7.70
N LYS A 350 19.09 -20.69 -6.98
CA LYS A 350 19.15 -21.70 -5.93
C LYS A 350 18.13 -21.45 -4.81
N ASP A 351 17.98 -20.19 -4.38
CA ASP A 351 17.01 -19.86 -3.34
C ASP A 351 15.58 -20.11 -3.81
N ILE A 352 15.24 -19.67 -5.03
CA ILE A 352 13.91 -19.90 -5.62
C ILE A 352 13.63 -21.41 -5.75
N GLU A 353 14.62 -22.16 -6.23
CA GLU A 353 14.50 -23.61 -6.38
C GLU A 353 14.34 -24.33 -5.02
N THR A 354 15.01 -23.82 -3.98
CA THR A 354 14.88 -24.32 -2.61
C THR A 354 13.43 -24.15 -2.10
N TYR A 355 12.82 -23.00 -2.31
CA TYR A 355 11.41 -22.78 -1.95
C TYR A 355 10.47 -23.61 -2.83
N ARG A 356 10.76 -23.73 -4.13
CA ARG A 356 9.99 -24.55 -5.05
C ARG A 356 10.00 -26.03 -4.64
N ALA A 357 11.16 -26.58 -4.31
CA ALA A 357 11.31 -27.95 -3.84
C ALA A 357 10.57 -28.21 -2.52
N ALA A 358 10.39 -27.18 -1.70
CA ALA A 358 9.58 -27.20 -0.48
C ALA A 358 8.06 -27.04 -0.73
N GLY A 359 7.62 -26.96 -2.00
CA GLY A 359 6.20 -26.82 -2.37
C GLY A 359 5.64 -25.40 -2.18
N LEU A 360 6.50 -24.40 -2.02
CA LEU A 360 6.09 -23.01 -1.77
C LEU A 360 6.09 -22.19 -3.05
N LYS A 361 5.06 -21.38 -3.24
CA LYS A 361 5.08 -20.27 -4.20
C LYS A 361 5.85 -19.09 -3.60
N VAL A 362 6.49 -18.28 -4.45
CA VAL A 362 7.39 -17.20 -4.03
C VAL A 362 6.84 -15.85 -4.47
N ILE A 363 6.68 -14.94 -3.51
CA ILE A 363 6.49 -13.52 -3.78
C ILE A 363 7.88 -12.89 -3.84
N PHE A 364 8.37 -12.58 -5.02
CA PHE A 364 9.76 -12.18 -5.26
C PHE A 364 10.02 -10.72 -4.88
N ASP A 365 10.98 -10.47 -3.98
CA ASP A 365 11.37 -9.12 -3.56
C ASP A 365 12.11 -8.35 -4.66
N LEU A 366 11.42 -7.41 -5.29
CA LEU A 366 11.94 -6.57 -6.38
C LEU A 366 12.10 -5.10 -5.97
N ARG A 367 11.98 -4.76 -4.67
CA ARG A 367 11.99 -3.39 -4.17
C ARG A 367 13.29 -2.62 -4.45
N TYR A 368 14.41 -3.30 -4.55
CA TYR A 368 15.69 -2.67 -4.88
C TYR A 368 15.62 -1.86 -6.18
N GLY A 369 14.91 -2.38 -7.18
CA GLY A 369 14.72 -1.71 -8.46
C GLY A 369 13.84 -0.45 -8.41
N THR A 370 13.23 -0.08 -7.28
CA THR A 370 12.49 1.19 -7.10
C THR A 370 13.36 2.31 -6.53
N THR A 371 14.67 2.11 -6.41
CA THR A 371 15.63 3.14 -5.99
C THR A 371 16.01 4.03 -7.16
N ASP A 372 16.59 5.22 -6.87
CA ASP A 372 17.18 6.10 -7.88
C ASP A 372 18.61 5.68 -8.25
N ALA A 373 19.05 4.49 -7.87
CA ALA A 373 20.39 4.02 -8.15
C ALA A 373 20.57 3.81 -9.66
N ASP A 374 21.72 4.24 -10.17
CA ASP A 374 22.13 3.95 -11.54
C ASP A 374 22.08 2.44 -11.79
N GLY A 375 21.49 2.03 -12.92
CA GLY A 375 21.33 0.63 -13.28
C GLY A 375 20.14 -0.09 -12.61
N ALA A 376 19.30 0.58 -11.81
CA ALA A 376 18.15 -0.05 -11.17
C ALA A 376 17.15 -0.66 -12.18
N GLU A 377 16.92 0.00 -13.31
CA GLU A 377 16.07 -0.55 -14.38
C GLU A 377 16.71 -1.76 -15.06
N ALA A 378 17.99 -1.69 -15.38
CA ALA A 378 18.73 -2.81 -15.99
C ALA A 378 18.71 -4.03 -15.06
N TRP A 379 18.92 -3.82 -13.76
CA TRP A 379 18.82 -4.87 -12.75
C TRP A 379 17.43 -5.52 -12.71
N VAL A 380 16.35 -4.73 -12.84
CA VAL A 380 14.98 -5.29 -12.90
C VAL A 380 14.79 -6.13 -14.15
N ARG A 381 15.17 -5.62 -15.32
CA ARG A 381 15.04 -6.36 -16.57
C ARG A 381 15.80 -7.69 -16.53
N GLU A 382 17.03 -7.69 -16.03
CA GLU A 382 17.84 -8.90 -15.86
C GLU A 382 17.19 -9.86 -14.85
N THR A 383 16.78 -9.36 -13.68
CA THR A 383 16.18 -10.19 -12.63
C THR A 383 14.88 -10.84 -13.09
N VAL A 384 14.01 -10.06 -13.76
CA VAL A 384 12.74 -10.57 -14.29
C VAL A 384 12.99 -11.60 -15.40
N ALA A 385 13.89 -11.32 -16.34
CA ALA A 385 14.22 -12.27 -17.42
C ALA A 385 14.69 -13.63 -16.87
N ARG A 386 15.41 -13.62 -15.75
CA ARG A 386 15.91 -14.84 -15.10
C ARG A 386 14.82 -15.60 -14.33
N ALA A 387 13.89 -14.90 -13.67
CA ALA A 387 12.99 -15.51 -12.69
C ALA A 387 11.55 -15.74 -13.20
N LYS A 388 11.08 -15.02 -14.23
CA LYS A 388 9.67 -15.05 -14.67
C LYS A 388 9.16 -16.40 -15.15
N ASP A 389 10.06 -17.27 -15.59
CA ASP A 389 9.69 -18.61 -16.08
C ASP A 389 9.73 -19.67 -14.98
N ASN A 390 10.15 -19.32 -13.76
CA ASN A 390 10.16 -20.26 -12.65
C ASN A 390 8.73 -20.53 -12.17
N PRO A 391 8.28 -21.79 -12.12
CA PRO A 391 6.90 -22.12 -11.73
C PRO A 391 6.57 -21.83 -10.26
N ALA A 392 7.56 -21.53 -9.42
CA ALA A 392 7.33 -21.08 -8.06
C ALA A 392 6.92 -19.61 -7.96
N LEU A 393 7.18 -18.80 -8.99
CA LEU A 393 6.86 -17.38 -8.93
C LEU A 393 5.35 -17.14 -8.81
N LEU A 394 4.93 -16.39 -7.80
CA LEU A 394 3.54 -16.00 -7.57
C LEU A 394 3.30 -14.54 -7.93
N ALA A 395 4.18 -13.67 -7.48
CA ALA A 395 4.04 -12.22 -7.68
C ALA A 395 5.38 -11.50 -7.50
N TRP A 396 5.46 -10.27 -8.00
CA TRP A 396 6.57 -9.35 -7.79
C TRP A 396 6.25 -8.38 -6.64
N TYR A 397 7.05 -8.38 -5.57
CA TYR A 397 6.95 -7.42 -4.47
C TYR A 397 7.68 -6.13 -4.85
N THR A 398 6.94 -5.08 -5.18
CA THR A 398 7.50 -3.87 -5.80
C THR A 398 7.64 -2.70 -4.85
N ASN A 399 6.88 -2.69 -3.76
CA ASN A 399 6.83 -1.56 -2.83
C ASN A 399 6.62 -2.01 -1.39
N ASP A 400 7.27 -1.29 -0.47
CA ASP A 400 7.22 -1.48 0.97
C ASP A 400 7.15 -0.09 1.62
N GLU A 401 5.94 0.38 1.89
CA GLU A 401 5.67 1.65 2.57
C GLU A 401 6.37 2.88 1.93
N ARG A 402 6.48 2.95 0.61
CA ARG A 402 7.09 4.13 -0.05
C ARG A 402 6.18 5.34 0.03
N PRO A 403 6.72 6.54 0.18
CA PRO A 403 5.92 7.76 0.28
C PRO A 403 5.28 8.16 -1.05
N ILE A 404 4.26 9.01 -0.99
CA ILE A 404 3.55 9.55 -2.17
C ILE A 404 4.51 10.17 -3.20
N ALA A 405 5.59 10.81 -2.75
CA ALA A 405 6.59 11.38 -3.64
C ALA A 405 7.23 10.35 -4.59
N ASP A 406 7.21 9.06 -4.23
CA ASP A 406 7.75 7.98 -5.05
C ASP A 406 6.73 7.39 -6.04
N ILE A 407 5.48 7.85 -6.05
CA ILE A 407 4.43 7.34 -6.94
C ILE A 407 4.85 7.35 -8.42
N PRO A 408 5.49 8.41 -8.97
CA PRO A 408 5.93 8.38 -10.37
C PRO A 408 6.90 7.23 -10.68
N LYS A 409 7.79 6.90 -9.74
CA LYS A 409 8.75 5.79 -9.86
C LYS A 409 8.05 4.44 -9.76
N LEU A 410 7.11 4.30 -8.83
CA LEU A 410 6.30 3.10 -8.67
C LEU A 410 5.43 2.84 -9.89
N ALA A 411 4.80 3.88 -10.46
CA ALA A 411 4.01 3.78 -11.68
C ALA A 411 4.87 3.41 -12.91
N PHE A 412 6.08 3.96 -13.01
CA PHE A 412 7.04 3.55 -14.03
C PHE A 412 7.40 2.07 -13.88
N ARG A 413 7.69 1.62 -12.65
CA ARG A 413 7.99 0.22 -12.33
C ARG A 413 6.84 -0.71 -12.69
N GLN A 414 5.61 -0.33 -12.39
CA GLN A 414 4.42 -1.10 -12.73
C GLN A 414 4.33 -1.32 -14.25
N ARG A 415 4.42 -0.24 -15.03
CA ARG A 415 4.39 -0.32 -16.51
C ARG A 415 5.52 -1.18 -17.08
N LEU A 416 6.74 -1.02 -16.52
CA LEU A 416 7.88 -1.83 -16.93
C LEU A 416 7.62 -3.33 -16.71
N LEU A 417 7.08 -3.70 -15.54
CA LEU A 417 6.77 -5.10 -15.23
C LEU A 417 5.62 -5.64 -16.09
N GLU A 418 4.60 -4.84 -16.36
CA GLU A 418 3.52 -5.22 -17.29
C GLU A 418 4.05 -5.53 -18.71
N GLU A 419 5.10 -4.79 -19.15
CA GLU A 419 5.76 -5.00 -20.45
C GLU A 419 6.62 -6.28 -20.46
N ILE A 420 7.50 -6.46 -19.46
CA ILE A 420 8.53 -7.51 -19.49
C ILE A 420 8.10 -8.84 -18.87
N ASP A 421 7.07 -8.82 -18.03
CA ASP A 421 6.41 -10.00 -17.47
C ASP A 421 4.89 -9.79 -17.38
N PRO A 422 4.15 -10.07 -18.45
CA PRO A 422 2.70 -10.01 -18.42
C PRO A 422 2.06 -11.12 -17.57
N ASP A 423 2.78 -12.17 -17.20
CA ASP A 423 2.25 -13.40 -16.61
C ASP A 423 2.07 -13.34 -15.09
N HIS A 424 2.72 -12.41 -14.37
CA HIS A 424 2.67 -12.38 -12.92
C HIS A 424 2.24 -11.01 -12.40
N PRO A 425 1.36 -10.97 -11.36
CA PRO A 425 0.94 -9.73 -10.74
C PRO A 425 2.05 -9.07 -9.91
N THR A 426 1.89 -7.78 -9.68
CA THR A 426 2.67 -7.03 -8.71
C THR A 426 1.92 -6.89 -7.40
N TRP A 427 2.66 -6.91 -6.28
CA TRP A 427 2.15 -6.69 -4.93
C TRP A 427 2.86 -5.51 -4.27
N SER A 428 2.10 -4.58 -3.72
CA SER A 428 2.59 -3.34 -3.11
C SER A 428 1.99 -3.16 -1.72
N VAL A 429 2.81 -3.00 -0.69
CA VAL A 429 2.36 -2.86 0.69
C VAL A 429 2.44 -1.41 1.15
N GLN A 430 1.40 -0.94 1.86
CA GLN A 430 1.22 0.42 2.35
C GLN A 430 0.89 0.43 3.84
N ASP A 431 1.49 1.39 4.59
CA ASP A 431 1.26 1.66 6.01
C ASP A 431 0.34 2.87 6.26
N VAL A 432 0.12 3.73 5.24
CA VAL A 432 -0.80 4.86 5.28
C VAL A 432 -2.05 4.52 4.49
N PHE A 433 -2.99 3.83 5.13
CA PHE A 433 -4.15 3.22 4.49
C PHE A 433 -5.08 4.23 3.82
N SER A 434 -5.24 5.42 4.39
CA SER A 434 -6.03 6.53 3.82
C SER A 434 -5.46 7.09 2.51
N GLU A 435 -4.23 6.73 2.15
CA GLU A 435 -3.57 7.15 0.91
C GLU A 435 -3.64 6.08 -0.20
N ALA A 436 -4.28 4.93 0.04
CA ALA A 436 -4.37 3.82 -0.93
C ALA A 436 -4.84 4.25 -2.33
N ARG A 437 -5.78 5.23 -2.40
CA ARG A 437 -6.27 5.81 -3.66
C ARG A 437 -5.17 6.42 -4.52
N GLN A 438 -4.19 7.07 -3.90
CA GLN A 438 -3.13 7.77 -4.64
C GLN A 438 -2.15 6.81 -5.30
N TYR A 439 -2.02 5.59 -4.77
CA TYR A 439 -1.16 4.55 -5.32
C TYR A 439 -1.83 3.70 -6.41
N MET A 440 -3.11 3.95 -6.74
CA MET A 440 -3.76 3.27 -7.84
C MET A 440 -2.95 3.43 -9.14
N GLY A 441 -2.80 2.33 -9.90
CA GLY A 441 -1.93 2.29 -11.10
C GLY A 441 -0.46 2.01 -10.81
N THR A 442 -0.08 1.73 -9.55
CA THR A 442 1.29 1.33 -9.19
C THR A 442 1.42 -0.14 -8.77
N TYR A 443 0.32 -0.88 -8.79
CA TYR A 443 0.25 -2.30 -8.41
C TYR A 443 -0.98 -2.99 -9.01
N ASP A 444 -0.93 -4.31 -9.06
CA ASP A 444 -2.08 -5.19 -9.37
C ASP A 444 -2.81 -5.61 -8.08
N VAL A 445 -2.07 -5.91 -7.02
CA VAL A 445 -2.58 -6.35 -5.71
C VAL A 445 -2.12 -5.37 -4.62
N LEU A 446 -3.05 -4.92 -3.80
CA LEU A 446 -2.77 -4.08 -2.64
C LEU A 446 -2.41 -4.97 -1.44
N GLY A 447 -1.37 -4.59 -0.71
CA GLY A 447 -1.07 -5.05 0.63
C GLY A 447 -1.25 -3.92 1.64
N MET A 448 -1.68 -4.27 2.84
CA MET A 448 -1.74 -3.35 3.97
C MET A 448 -1.24 -4.06 5.22
N ASP A 449 -0.47 -3.36 6.03
CA ASP A 449 0.24 -3.92 7.16
C ASP A 449 -0.10 -3.24 8.50
N PRO A 450 -1.36 -3.41 8.98
CA PRO A 450 -1.77 -2.90 10.27
C PRO A 450 -1.11 -3.70 11.40
N TYR A 451 -0.29 -3.02 12.21
CA TYR A 451 0.39 -3.61 13.37
C TYR A 451 -0.10 -2.95 14.67
N PRO A 452 -1.32 -3.28 15.15
CA PRO A 452 -1.91 -2.56 16.26
C PRO A 452 -1.35 -2.95 17.64
N ILE A 453 -0.91 -4.18 17.84
CA ILE A 453 -0.62 -4.72 19.17
C ILE A 453 0.78 -4.31 19.66
N PRO A 454 0.91 -3.81 20.90
CA PRO A 454 -0.15 -3.52 21.87
C PRO A 454 -0.62 -2.05 21.87
N LYS A 455 -0.28 -1.23 20.87
CA LYS A 455 -0.34 0.24 20.93
C LYS A 455 -1.60 0.88 20.38
N LYS A 456 -2.29 0.19 19.50
CA LYS A 456 -3.48 0.68 18.80
C LYS A 456 -4.66 -0.27 19.06
N PRO A 457 -5.89 0.18 18.86
CA PRO A 457 -7.05 -0.71 18.90
C PRO A 457 -6.91 -1.85 17.88
N ILE A 458 -7.31 -3.05 18.26
CA ILE A 458 -7.25 -4.24 17.39
C ILE A 458 -8.10 -4.05 16.13
N GLY A 459 -9.17 -3.26 16.19
CA GLY A 459 -10.00 -2.87 15.05
C GLY A 459 -9.27 -2.07 13.96
N THR A 460 -7.99 -1.70 14.17
CA THR A 460 -7.14 -1.16 13.11
C THR A 460 -7.02 -2.12 11.93
N ALA A 461 -7.13 -3.44 12.15
CA ALA A 461 -7.09 -4.45 11.09
C ALA A 461 -8.26 -4.28 10.11
N ILE A 462 -9.50 -4.19 10.60
CA ILE A 462 -10.67 -3.98 9.74
C ILE A 462 -10.72 -2.56 9.17
N SER A 463 -10.29 -1.56 9.94
CA SER A 463 -10.24 -0.16 9.49
C SER A 463 -9.29 0.00 8.31
N SER A 464 -8.12 -0.68 8.32
CA SER A 464 -7.20 -0.67 7.18
C SER A 464 -7.84 -1.28 5.94
N MET A 465 -8.55 -2.41 6.08
CA MET A 465 -9.26 -3.05 4.97
C MET A 465 -10.31 -2.13 4.36
N ARG A 466 -11.15 -1.48 5.20
CA ARG A 466 -12.17 -0.53 4.73
C ARG A 466 -11.54 0.63 3.96
N GLN A 467 -10.49 1.25 4.49
CA GLN A 467 -9.77 2.34 3.82
C GLN A 467 -9.11 1.90 2.51
N GLY A 468 -8.51 0.70 2.48
CA GLY A 468 -7.91 0.16 1.26
C GLY A 468 -8.93 -0.15 0.18
N LEU A 469 -10.05 -0.77 0.53
CA LEU A 469 -11.13 -1.06 -0.43
C LEU A 469 -11.79 0.22 -0.94
N GLU A 470 -12.05 1.20 -0.07
CA GLU A 470 -12.55 2.51 -0.47
C GLU A 470 -11.56 3.21 -1.40
N GLY A 471 -10.27 3.25 -1.03
CA GLY A 471 -9.23 3.85 -1.86
C GLY A 471 -9.04 3.17 -3.22
N THR A 472 -9.28 1.88 -3.33
CA THR A 472 -9.22 1.15 -4.60
C THR A 472 -10.57 0.99 -5.30
N PHE A 473 -11.62 1.63 -4.79
CA PHE A 473 -13.01 1.45 -5.29
C PHE A 473 -13.43 -0.03 -5.32
N GLY A 474 -12.87 -0.87 -4.44
CA GLY A 474 -13.05 -2.33 -4.48
C GLY A 474 -12.56 -3.00 -5.76
N SER A 475 -11.73 -2.32 -6.56
CA SER A 475 -11.28 -2.81 -7.87
C SER A 475 -10.04 -3.70 -7.80
N ARG A 476 -9.33 -3.76 -6.67
CA ARG A 476 -8.09 -4.52 -6.51
C ARG A 476 -8.24 -5.66 -5.50
N ALA A 477 -7.53 -6.76 -5.74
CA ALA A 477 -7.32 -7.77 -4.72
C ALA A 477 -6.48 -7.21 -3.56
N VAL A 478 -6.71 -7.71 -2.36
CA VAL A 478 -5.95 -7.32 -1.17
C VAL A 478 -5.34 -8.56 -0.52
N TRP A 479 -4.01 -8.59 -0.40
CA TRP A 479 -3.30 -9.55 0.42
C TRP A 479 -2.80 -8.84 1.66
N GLN A 480 -3.49 -9.07 2.78
CA GLN A 480 -3.24 -8.39 4.05
C GLN A 480 -2.00 -8.93 4.74
N VAL A 481 -1.33 -8.07 5.50
CA VAL A 481 -0.11 -8.39 6.25
C VAL A 481 -0.36 -8.25 7.76
N PRO A 482 -0.96 -9.28 8.44
CA PRO A 482 -1.19 -9.21 9.87
C PRO A 482 0.10 -9.28 10.69
N GLN A 483 0.06 -8.69 11.88
CA GLN A 483 1.16 -8.66 12.83
C GLN A 483 1.40 -10.02 13.47
N ALA A 484 2.64 -10.53 13.41
CA ALA A 484 3.08 -11.72 14.12
C ALA A 484 4.23 -11.47 15.10
N PHE A 485 4.68 -10.23 15.28
CA PHE A 485 5.85 -9.82 16.04
C PHE A 485 5.51 -8.87 17.19
N GLY A 486 6.42 -8.73 18.16
CA GLY A 486 6.37 -7.71 19.20
C GLY A 486 7.19 -6.47 18.86
N TRP A 487 6.67 -5.27 19.16
CA TRP A 487 7.36 -4.01 18.87
C TRP A 487 8.66 -3.82 19.66
N GLY A 488 8.79 -4.42 20.84
CA GLY A 488 10.00 -4.36 21.67
C GLY A 488 11.22 -4.88 20.94
N TRP A 489 11.01 -5.88 20.14
CA TRP A 489 12.03 -6.48 19.30
C TRP A 489 12.58 -5.53 18.21
N LEU A 490 11.71 -4.83 17.49
CA LEU A 490 12.14 -3.86 16.46
C LEU A 490 12.91 -2.69 17.05
N LYS A 491 12.67 -2.32 18.30
CA LYS A 491 13.29 -1.15 18.95
C LYS A 491 14.57 -1.43 19.72
N ARG A 492 14.91 -2.69 19.97
CA ARG A 492 16.14 -3.17 20.65
C ARG A 492 16.47 -2.53 22.01
N LYS A 493 15.66 -1.65 22.56
CA LYS A 493 15.95 -0.91 23.81
C LYS A 493 14.84 -0.85 24.84
N GLU A 494 13.60 -1.13 24.46
CA GLU A 494 12.44 -1.07 25.36
C GLU A 494 11.49 -2.23 25.05
N THR A 495 11.68 -3.37 25.70
CA THR A 495 10.85 -4.55 25.55
C THR A 495 9.62 -4.51 26.42
N LYS A 496 9.70 -3.79 27.58
CA LYS A 496 8.61 -3.69 28.55
C LYS A 496 7.33 -3.13 27.90
N GLY A 497 6.25 -3.90 27.95
CA GLY A 497 4.95 -3.53 27.39
C GLY A 497 4.87 -3.52 25.87
N GLN A 498 5.85 -4.10 25.16
CA GLN A 498 5.94 -4.14 23.68
C GLN A 498 5.72 -5.55 23.14
N ARG A 499 4.87 -6.33 23.78
CA ARG A 499 4.60 -7.75 23.47
C ARG A 499 4.13 -8.02 22.05
N ALA A 500 4.27 -9.25 21.61
CA ALA A 500 3.61 -9.77 20.42
C ALA A 500 2.10 -10.01 20.64
N PRO A 501 1.32 -10.19 19.55
CA PRO A 501 -0.08 -10.59 19.68
C PRO A 501 -0.21 -11.95 20.35
N THR A 502 -1.26 -12.13 21.15
CA THR A 502 -1.71 -13.47 21.60
C THR A 502 -2.27 -14.26 20.42
N GLN A 503 -2.46 -15.57 20.59
CA GLN A 503 -3.10 -16.41 19.56
C GLN A 503 -4.47 -15.87 19.16
N LYS A 504 -5.30 -15.51 20.15
CA LYS A 504 -6.64 -14.96 19.91
C LYS A 504 -6.63 -13.63 19.17
N GLU A 505 -5.70 -12.72 19.53
CA GLU A 505 -5.52 -11.45 18.83
C GLU A 505 -5.06 -11.66 17.39
N MET A 506 -4.13 -12.59 17.15
CA MET A 506 -3.64 -12.92 15.81
C MET A 506 -4.75 -13.50 14.94
N ALA A 507 -5.49 -14.48 15.44
CA ALA A 507 -6.62 -15.07 14.75
C ALA A 507 -7.71 -14.02 14.48
N ASN A 508 -8.05 -13.19 15.47
CA ASN A 508 -9.04 -12.13 15.32
C ASN A 508 -8.62 -11.10 14.23
N MET A 509 -7.37 -10.59 14.22
CA MET A 509 -6.87 -9.69 13.16
C MET A 509 -6.94 -10.34 11.78
N THR A 510 -6.62 -11.64 11.69
CA THR A 510 -6.71 -12.41 10.45
C THR A 510 -8.15 -12.49 9.94
N TRP A 511 -9.08 -12.84 10.83
CA TRP A 511 -10.50 -12.93 10.47
C TRP A 511 -11.13 -11.56 10.21
N GLN A 512 -10.66 -10.48 10.88
CA GLN A 512 -11.02 -9.10 10.51
C GLN A 512 -10.61 -8.77 9.08
N ALA A 513 -9.39 -9.14 8.67
CA ALA A 513 -8.92 -8.93 7.31
C ALA A 513 -9.78 -9.69 6.30
N ILE A 514 -10.07 -10.97 6.57
CA ILE A 514 -10.91 -11.82 5.71
C ILE A 514 -12.34 -11.30 5.64
N ALA A 515 -12.95 -10.93 6.77
CA ALA A 515 -14.27 -10.31 6.82
C ALA A 515 -14.30 -8.98 6.04
N GLY A 516 -13.22 -8.22 6.11
CA GLY A 516 -13.02 -6.99 5.35
C GLY A 516 -12.74 -7.18 3.86
N GLY A 517 -12.64 -8.42 3.35
CA GLY A 517 -12.47 -8.68 1.92
C GLY A 517 -11.09 -9.10 1.47
N ALA A 518 -10.16 -9.43 2.39
CA ALA A 518 -8.85 -9.94 2.01
C ALA A 518 -8.96 -11.22 1.16
N ASN A 519 -8.09 -11.32 0.15
CA ASN A 519 -7.98 -12.43 -0.79
C ASN A 519 -6.66 -13.21 -0.61
N GLY A 520 -5.89 -12.87 0.41
CA GLY A 520 -4.65 -13.53 0.84
C GLY A 520 -4.16 -12.97 2.16
N ILE A 521 -3.35 -13.75 2.86
CA ILE A 521 -2.77 -13.40 4.16
C ILE A 521 -1.27 -13.72 4.13
N VAL A 522 -0.43 -12.73 4.40
CA VAL A 522 1.03 -12.86 4.45
C VAL A 522 1.55 -12.24 5.74
N TYR A 523 1.71 -13.02 6.80
CA TYR A 523 2.08 -12.51 8.12
C TYR A 523 3.49 -11.89 8.15
N TYR A 524 3.65 -10.80 8.89
CA TYR A 524 4.95 -10.22 9.19
C TYR A 524 5.35 -10.56 10.64
N ALA A 525 6.42 -11.34 10.93
CA ALA A 525 7.31 -12.02 10.01
C ALA A 525 7.97 -13.21 10.70
N PHE A 526 8.29 -14.27 9.95
CA PHE A 526 8.90 -15.50 10.48
C PHE A 526 10.24 -15.26 11.19
N GLN A 527 11.12 -14.40 10.60
CA GLN A 527 12.42 -14.08 11.19
C GLN A 527 12.34 -13.46 12.58
N HIS A 528 11.21 -12.86 12.93
CA HIS A 528 11.03 -12.19 14.22
C HIS A 528 10.63 -13.15 15.33
N LEU A 529 10.24 -14.36 14.98
CA LEU A 529 9.95 -15.41 15.93
C LEU A 529 11.23 -16.01 16.53
N TYR A 530 12.38 -15.90 15.84
CA TYR A 530 13.68 -16.41 16.29
C TYR A 530 14.50 -15.41 17.10
N GLU A 531 14.11 -14.16 17.18
CA GLU A 531 14.90 -13.16 17.86
C GLU A 531 14.73 -13.29 19.37
N LYS A 532 15.76 -12.90 20.13
CA LYS A 532 15.70 -12.95 21.57
C LYS A 532 14.62 -12.02 22.10
N HIS A 533 13.65 -12.59 22.77
CA HIS A 533 12.59 -11.89 23.46
C HIS A 533 12.83 -12.01 24.97
N ASP A 534 12.57 -10.91 25.70
CA ASP A 534 12.68 -10.94 27.18
C ASP A 534 11.52 -11.70 27.82
N ASP A 535 10.37 -11.81 27.10
CA ASP A 535 9.21 -12.56 27.52
C ASP A 535 9.30 -14.01 27.00
N PRO A 536 9.32 -15.03 27.88
CA PRO A 536 9.30 -16.43 27.47
C PRO A 536 8.10 -16.80 26.59
N ALA A 537 6.96 -16.10 26.71
CA ALA A 537 5.79 -16.31 25.87
C ALA A 537 6.04 -15.89 24.41
N ASP A 538 7.05 -15.07 24.16
CA ASP A 538 7.47 -14.64 22.81
C ASP A 538 8.68 -15.45 22.29
N ALA A 539 9.18 -16.45 23.03
CA ALA A 539 10.16 -17.39 22.51
C ALA A 539 9.65 -18.10 21.25
N PHE A 540 10.57 -18.61 20.40
CA PHE A 540 10.22 -19.18 19.11
C PHE A 540 9.09 -20.23 19.17
N ALA A 541 9.19 -21.22 20.05
CA ALA A 541 8.22 -22.30 20.08
C ALA A 541 6.77 -21.85 20.36
N PRO A 542 6.47 -21.06 21.43
CA PRO A 542 5.12 -20.55 21.64
C PRO A 542 4.70 -19.53 20.56
N ALA A 543 5.62 -18.68 20.07
CA ALA A 543 5.33 -17.73 19.00
C ALA A 543 4.97 -18.46 17.68
N TRP A 544 5.69 -19.51 17.36
CA TRP A 544 5.43 -20.35 16.19
C TRP A 544 4.12 -21.12 16.32
N ALA A 545 3.85 -21.71 17.50
CA ALA A 545 2.61 -22.45 17.78
C ALA A 545 1.37 -21.58 17.56
N ARG A 546 1.34 -20.34 18.11
CA ARG A 546 0.20 -19.43 17.92
C ARG A 546 0.05 -18.96 16.47
N THR A 547 1.16 -18.76 15.75
CA THR A 547 1.12 -18.37 14.34
C THR A 547 0.56 -19.50 13.47
N LYS A 548 1.04 -20.74 13.68
CA LYS A 548 0.50 -21.92 13.00
C LYS A 548 -0.98 -22.12 13.30
N ALA A 549 -1.40 -21.94 14.53
CA ALA A 549 -2.81 -22.10 14.93
C ALA A 549 -3.72 -21.12 14.19
N ALA A 550 -3.38 -19.81 14.16
CA ALA A 550 -4.16 -18.81 13.46
C ALA A 550 -4.21 -19.07 11.93
N ALA A 551 -3.09 -19.46 11.34
CA ALA A 551 -3.02 -19.80 9.91
C ALA A 551 -3.77 -21.10 9.57
N SER A 552 -3.79 -22.09 10.48
CA SER A 552 -4.51 -23.36 10.29
C SER A 552 -6.03 -23.17 10.26
N GLU A 553 -6.55 -22.20 11.02
CA GLU A 553 -7.97 -21.84 10.93
C GLU A 553 -8.34 -21.35 9.51
N VAL A 554 -7.50 -20.50 8.91
CA VAL A 554 -7.68 -20.04 7.53
C VAL A 554 -7.60 -21.20 6.55
N LYS A 555 -6.61 -22.08 6.71
CA LYS A 555 -6.41 -23.25 5.86
C LYS A 555 -7.61 -24.20 5.88
N LYS A 556 -8.26 -24.37 7.04
CA LYS A 556 -9.50 -25.15 7.19
C LYS A 556 -10.61 -24.68 6.26
N TYR A 557 -10.68 -23.37 6.02
CA TYR A 557 -11.73 -22.74 5.21
C TYR A 557 -11.26 -22.33 3.80
N GLU A 558 -10.05 -22.72 3.37
CA GLU A 558 -9.47 -22.29 2.09
C GLU A 558 -10.42 -22.52 0.91
N SER A 559 -11.08 -23.68 0.83
CA SER A 559 -12.03 -23.97 -0.25
C SER A 559 -13.24 -23.04 -0.24
N VAL A 560 -13.73 -22.69 0.94
CA VAL A 560 -14.84 -21.72 1.12
C VAL A 560 -14.40 -20.33 0.69
N LEU A 561 -13.20 -19.88 1.11
CA LEU A 561 -12.63 -18.57 0.78
C LEU A 561 -12.36 -18.44 -0.73
N LEU A 562 -12.11 -19.55 -1.40
CA LEU A 562 -11.86 -19.63 -2.85
C LEU A 562 -13.11 -19.96 -3.66
N SER A 563 -14.30 -19.98 -3.04
CA SER A 563 -15.53 -20.25 -3.78
C SER A 563 -15.72 -19.26 -4.94
N GLY A 564 -16.21 -19.78 -6.06
CA GLY A 564 -16.65 -19.00 -7.22
C GLY A 564 -18.15 -18.75 -7.27
N GLU A 565 -18.87 -19.22 -6.25
CA GLU A 565 -20.31 -19.04 -6.14
C GLU A 565 -20.63 -17.63 -5.59
N GLU A 566 -21.71 -17.03 -6.07
CA GLU A 566 -22.14 -15.70 -5.61
C GLU A 566 -22.55 -15.75 -4.13
N PRO A 567 -21.92 -14.94 -3.26
CA PRO A 567 -22.23 -14.95 -1.84
C PRO A 567 -23.63 -14.34 -1.58
N PRO A 568 -24.43 -14.91 -0.68
CA PRO A 568 -25.70 -14.30 -0.31
C PRO A 568 -25.47 -12.98 0.42
N PRO A 569 -26.24 -11.92 0.10
CA PRO A 569 -26.17 -10.66 0.84
C PRO A 569 -26.53 -10.85 2.31
N VAL A 570 -25.80 -10.15 3.20
CA VAL A 570 -26.07 -10.10 4.63
C VAL A 570 -26.17 -8.64 5.09
N ALA A 571 -27.20 -8.34 5.89
CA ALA A 571 -27.39 -7.06 6.55
C ALA A 571 -27.13 -7.17 8.06
N GLY A 572 -26.89 -6.02 8.74
CA GLY A 572 -26.72 -5.95 10.19
C GLY A 572 -25.25 -5.92 10.65
N ALA A 573 -24.29 -5.87 9.73
CA ALA A 573 -22.90 -5.54 10.09
C ALA A 573 -22.83 -4.16 10.74
N THR A 574 -21.93 -3.98 11.71
CA THR A 574 -21.70 -2.72 12.42
C THR A 574 -20.23 -2.31 12.29
N GLU A 575 -19.88 -1.13 12.81
CA GLU A 575 -18.46 -0.76 12.89
C GLU A 575 -17.67 -1.72 13.79
N SER A 576 -18.30 -2.23 14.83
CA SER A 576 -17.69 -3.11 15.83
C SER A 576 -17.75 -4.59 15.47
N VAL A 577 -18.69 -5.01 14.61
CA VAL A 577 -18.86 -6.41 14.17
C VAL A 577 -18.79 -6.47 12.66
N ALA A 578 -17.65 -6.96 12.14
CA ALA A 578 -17.47 -7.20 10.73
C ALA A 578 -18.11 -8.53 10.32
N VAL A 579 -18.73 -8.58 9.14
CA VAL A 579 -19.46 -9.76 8.65
C VAL A 579 -19.13 -10.00 7.18
N ARG A 580 -18.98 -11.26 6.80
CA ARG A 580 -18.83 -11.70 5.40
C ARG A 580 -19.49 -13.05 5.19
N THR A 581 -20.02 -13.27 4.00
CA THR A 581 -20.65 -14.52 3.59
C THR A 581 -19.94 -15.15 2.41
N TRP A 582 -20.11 -16.44 2.27
CA TRP A 582 -19.72 -17.23 1.10
C TRP A 582 -20.81 -18.26 0.81
N ARG A 583 -20.92 -18.66 -0.46
CA ARG A 583 -21.62 -19.88 -0.86
C ARG A 583 -20.58 -20.89 -1.32
N TYR A 584 -20.67 -22.12 -0.83
CA TYR A 584 -19.76 -23.18 -1.24
C TYR A 584 -20.44 -24.55 -1.13
N GLY A 585 -20.49 -25.27 -2.25
CA GLY A 585 -21.13 -26.59 -2.31
C GLY A 585 -22.62 -26.57 -1.99
N GLY A 586 -23.31 -25.48 -2.30
CA GLY A 586 -24.72 -25.28 -1.97
C GLY A 586 -24.98 -24.69 -0.58
N ASP A 587 -24.00 -24.78 0.36
CA ASP A 587 -24.14 -24.23 1.72
C ASP A 587 -23.76 -22.76 1.80
N THR A 588 -24.36 -22.06 2.74
CA THR A 588 -24.01 -20.68 3.09
C THR A 588 -23.10 -20.64 4.32
N TYR A 589 -21.97 -19.98 4.18
CA TYR A 589 -21.06 -19.71 5.28
C TYR A 589 -21.15 -18.22 5.67
N LEU A 590 -21.20 -17.95 6.98
CA LEU A 590 -21.26 -16.61 7.54
C LEU A 590 -20.19 -16.47 8.61
N LEU A 591 -19.27 -15.54 8.40
CA LEU A 591 -18.29 -15.11 9.38
C LEU A 591 -18.76 -13.83 10.06
N ALA A 592 -18.74 -13.80 11.41
CA ALA A 592 -18.92 -12.60 12.19
C ALA A 592 -17.73 -12.42 13.15
N VAL A 593 -17.15 -11.22 13.19
CA VAL A 593 -15.93 -10.90 13.95
C VAL A 593 -16.16 -9.66 14.80
N ASN A 594 -15.99 -9.80 16.11
CA ASN A 594 -15.91 -8.65 17.02
C ASN A 594 -14.56 -7.97 16.89
N CYS A 595 -14.54 -6.76 16.34
CA CYS A 595 -13.35 -5.95 16.08
C CYS A 595 -12.91 -5.12 17.30
N THR A 596 -13.45 -5.40 18.50
CA THR A 596 -13.22 -4.61 19.72
C THR A 596 -12.84 -5.48 20.90
N THR A 597 -12.34 -4.85 21.95
CA THR A 597 -12.01 -5.50 23.24
C THR A 597 -13.18 -5.53 24.22
N ASN A 598 -14.38 -5.14 23.80
CA ASN A 598 -15.62 -5.23 24.58
C ASN A 598 -16.55 -6.27 23.94
N ALA A 599 -17.42 -6.88 24.73
CA ALA A 599 -18.45 -7.76 24.18
C ALA A 599 -19.39 -6.99 23.25
N GLN A 600 -19.81 -7.63 22.16
CA GLN A 600 -20.68 -7.06 21.14
C GLN A 600 -21.81 -8.02 20.79
N THR A 601 -22.98 -7.47 20.52
CA THR A 601 -24.10 -8.23 19.96
C THR A 601 -24.51 -7.57 18.64
N ALA A 602 -24.71 -8.39 17.61
CA ALA A 602 -25.22 -7.93 16.32
C ALA A 602 -26.38 -8.81 15.87
N THR A 603 -27.41 -8.19 15.31
CA THR A 603 -28.53 -8.89 14.67
C THR A 603 -28.32 -8.86 13.16
N LEU A 604 -28.08 -10.02 12.60
CA LEU A 604 -27.78 -10.22 11.20
C LEU A 604 -29.02 -10.77 10.47
N THR A 605 -29.18 -10.41 9.20
CA THR A 605 -30.23 -10.95 8.33
C THR A 605 -29.59 -11.39 7.02
N LEU A 606 -29.70 -12.68 6.71
CA LEU A 606 -29.37 -13.19 5.38
C LEU A 606 -30.52 -12.92 4.42
N ALA A 607 -30.21 -12.64 3.16
CA ALA A 607 -31.23 -12.49 2.12
C ALA A 607 -32.05 -13.79 1.91
N GLU A 608 -31.47 -14.91 2.28
CA GLU A 608 -32.11 -16.23 2.28
C GLU A 608 -32.52 -16.57 3.71
N ARG A 609 -33.67 -17.30 3.83
CA ARG A 609 -34.17 -17.67 5.16
C ARG A 609 -33.20 -18.64 5.83
N ALA A 610 -32.59 -18.22 6.95
CA ALA A 610 -31.70 -19.06 7.74
C ALA A 610 -32.50 -19.90 8.74
N GLY A 611 -32.30 -21.21 8.70
CA GLY A 611 -32.66 -22.13 9.78
C GLY A 611 -31.59 -22.21 10.86
N ALA A 612 -31.60 -23.25 11.68
CA ALA A 612 -30.49 -23.51 12.61
C ALA A 612 -29.19 -23.79 11.81
N PRO A 613 -28.03 -23.32 12.28
CA PRO A 613 -26.77 -23.61 11.61
C PRO A 613 -26.43 -25.10 11.68
N LEU A 614 -25.94 -25.68 10.57
CA LEU A 614 -25.42 -27.04 10.51
C LEU A 614 -24.10 -27.20 11.29
N ALA A 615 -23.32 -26.13 11.38
CA ALA A 615 -22.07 -26.09 12.14
C ALA A 615 -21.81 -24.69 12.68
N VAL A 616 -21.15 -24.65 13.86
CA VAL A 616 -20.68 -23.45 14.54
C VAL A 616 -19.23 -23.66 14.93
N ASP A 617 -18.32 -22.90 14.34
CA ASP A 617 -16.89 -22.96 14.65
C ASP A 617 -16.39 -21.66 15.28
N PHE A 618 -15.40 -21.78 16.14
CA PHE A 618 -14.62 -20.72 16.78
C PHE A 618 -15.33 -19.87 17.82
N GLY A 619 -16.65 -19.86 17.89
CA GLY A 619 -17.39 -18.98 18.77
C GLY A 619 -18.71 -19.57 19.29
N PRO A 620 -19.52 -18.77 19.96
CA PRO A 620 -20.80 -19.21 20.52
C PRO A 620 -21.86 -19.44 19.44
N ALA A 621 -22.77 -20.34 19.72
CA ALA A 621 -23.94 -20.54 18.86
C ALA A 621 -24.81 -19.27 18.84
N PRO A 622 -25.33 -18.86 17.68
CA PRO A 622 -26.22 -17.74 17.57
C PRO A 622 -27.64 -18.09 18.08
N LYS A 623 -28.40 -17.06 18.43
CA LYS A 623 -29.85 -17.21 18.54
C LYS A 623 -30.50 -16.92 17.18
N ILE A 624 -31.45 -17.76 16.78
CA ILE A 624 -32.16 -17.60 15.52
C ILE A 624 -33.64 -17.45 15.79
N ASP A 625 -34.21 -16.37 15.27
CA ASP A 625 -35.64 -16.07 15.38
C ASP A 625 -36.15 -15.45 14.07
N GLY A 626 -37.10 -16.13 13.42
CA GLY A 626 -37.74 -15.62 12.21
C GLY A 626 -36.79 -15.27 11.04
N GLY A 627 -35.63 -15.92 10.95
CA GLY A 627 -34.59 -15.64 9.95
C GLY A 627 -33.60 -14.53 10.36
N ARG A 628 -33.74 -14.00 11.57
CA ARG A 628 -32.74 -13.12 12.22
C ARG A 628 -31.73 -13.98 12.97
N ILE A 629 -30.47 -13.63 12.84
CA ILE A 629 -29.33 -14.31 13.45
C ILE A 629 -28.73 -13.35 14.45
N GLU A 630 -28.99 -13.57 15.76
CA GLU A 630 -28.34 -12.79 16.82
C GLU A 630 -27.05 -13.47 17.22
N VAL A 631 -25.92 -12.80 16.96
CA VAL A 631 -24.57 -13.23 17.38
C VAL A 631 -24.13 -12.40 18.59
N SER A 632 -23.80 -13.06 19.71
CA SER A 632 -23.26 -12.43 20.92
C SER A 632 -21.80 -12.85 21.07
N LEU A 633 -20.88 -11.95 20.77
CA LEU A 633 -19.44 -12.18 20.73
C LEU A 633 -18.75 -11.51 21.93
N GLY A 634 -18.01 -12.27 22.71
CA GLY A 634 -17.12 -11.72 23.74
C GLY A 634 -16.00 -10.85 23.14
N PRO A 635 -15.12 -10.28 23.98
CA PRO A 635 -13.99 -9.48 23.54
C PRO A 635 -13.13 -10.21 22.50
N ILE A 636 -12.94 -9.58 21.32
CA ILE A 636 -12.15 -10.14 20.21
C ILE A 636 -12.56 -11.55 19.79
N ASP A 637 -13.82 -11.96 20.02
CA ASP A 637 -14.36 -13.22 19.53
C ASP A 637 -14.73 -13.13 18.05
N TYR A 638 -14.85 -14.29 17.43
CA TYR A 638 -15.36 -14.46 16.08
C TYR A 638 -16.07 -15.81 15.99
N VAL A 639 -16.96 -15.94 15.02
CA VAL A 639 -17.71 -17.17 14.78
C VAL A 639 -17.86 -17.41 13.28
N MET A 640 -17.67 -18.66 12.87
CA MET A 640 -18.00 -19.14 11.52
C MET A 640 -19.23 -20.05 11.63
N LEU A 641 -20.30 -19.66 10.93
CA LEU A 641 -21.56 -20.40 10.87
C LEU A 641 -21.72 -21.02 9.49
N ARG A 642 -22.22 -22.26 9.43
CA ARG A 642 -22.59 -22.93 8.19
C ARG A 642 -24.08 -23.24 8.21
N PHE A 643 -24.79 -22.84 7.18
CA PHE A 643 -26.22 -23.10 6.96
C PHE A 643 -26.40 -23.97 5.74
N GLY A 644 -27.33 -24.93 5.78
CA GLY A 644 -27.67 -25.74 4.62
C GLY A 644 -28.29 -24.94 3.48
N GLY A 645 -28.12 -25.40 2.26
CA GLY A 645 -28.73 -24.82 1.08
C GLY A 645 -30.28 -24.96 1.09
N ILE A 646 -30.97 -24.16 0.28
CA ILE A 646 -32.45 -24.09 0.19
C ILE A 646 -33.09 -25.42 -0.22
N GLY A 647 -32.34 -26.45 -0.61
CA GLY A 647 -32.84 -27.75 -1.09
C GLY A 647 -33.02 -28.82 0.00
N ASP A 648 -32.62 -28.57 1.25
CA ASP A 648 -32.68 -29.57 2.32
C ASP A 648 -33.82 -29.33 3.34
N MET A 649 -34.86 -28.58 2.98
CA MET A 649 -36.07 -28.40 3.80
C MET A 649 -37.29 -29.04 3.16
#